data_42c1f19b23030894c66bcd889dd02168
#
_entry.id   42c1f19b23030894c66bcd889dd02168
#
_cell.length_a   1.000
_cell.length_b   1.000
_cell.length_c   1.000
_cell.angle_alpha   90.00
_cell.angle_beta   90.00
_cell.angle_gamma   90.00
#
_symmetry.space_group_name_H-M   'P 1'
#
loop_
_entity.id
_entity.type
_entity.pdbx_description
1 polymer ?
#
loop_
_entity_poly.entity_id
_entity_poly.type
_entity_poly.pdbx_seq_one_letter_code
_entity_poly.pdbx_strand_id
1 'polypeptide(L)'
;MADIRTKPQVVSEATEAQISVHWREEEYYYPPAKFVGQANLTDPDVMDRFAEKNFPECFREYADLLDWDQYWHTTLDTSDPPFWKWFVGGKINASYNCVDRHLAKYKNKAALIFVPEPESEAPVSVTYRELYVRVNEFAALLRDYCGLKSGDRVTIHMPMVPELPITMLACARLGVIHSVVFGGFSGEACGLRAADSGSRVLITMDGYYRNGKMLDHKASADIALNFAKQEGQVVDKVLVWRRHAGQNASASPFVKGRDVFVDEILPNYSGQIVAPIPMDAEAPLFLMYTSGSTGKPKGCQHRTGGYLSYVAGTSKYIEDIHPTDVYWCMADIGWITGHSYIVYGPLSLAATSVLYEGVPTFPDAGRVWRIAERLDVNIFHTSPTAIRMLRKSGPDEPIKYNYHFKHMTTVGEPIEPEVWRWYHDVVGKGEAVIVDTWWQTENGGFLCSTKPAIDPMKPGSAGPGMPGIYPTIIDENGQDVSAGSGKAGNICIRNPWPGIMQTIWGDRDRFVSQYYAKYCKDKSSKKWQDWPYFAADGAVLAADGYFRILGRVDDVINVAGHRLGTKEIESACLTVSEVAEAAVVPVVDEIKGRVPEVYIALQPGIQGSQEIIDKVNKAIETMIGKIARPKHVHIVPDMPKTRSGKLMRRVLAALSNNMSTGDITTLANPDVVEKVRELVQGKAPVALSDGPEDLKKFGTVD
;
A
#
# COMPACT_ATOMS: atom_id res chain seq x y z
N MET A 1 -22.07 -31.23 -15.68
CA MET A 1 -20.71 -31.20 -15.15
C MET A 1 -19.78 -31.70 -16.24
N ALA A 2 -19.29 -30.83 -17.07
CA ALA A 2 -18.38 -31.17 -18.15
C ALA A 2 -16.97 -30.74 -17.76
N ASP A 3 -16.09 -31.71 -17.72
CA ASP A 3 -14.66 -31.58 -17.44
C ASP A 3 -14.00 -30.91 -18.66
N ILE A 4 -13.77 -29.58 -18.58
CA ILE A 4 -13.08 -28.84 -19.64
C ILE A 4 -11.60 -28.75 -19.28
N ARG A 5 -10.89 -29.86 -19.47
CA ARG A 5 -9.43 -29.89 -19.56
C ARG A 5 -9.03 -29.78 -21.02
N THR A 6 -8.92 -28.57 -21.54
CA THR A 6 -8.30 -28.35 -22.86
C THR A 6 -6.78 -28.31 -22.68
N LYS A 7 -6.08 -29.25 -23.34
CA LYS A 7 -4.63 -29.24 -23.42
C LYS A 7 -4.16 -28.05 -24.25
N PRO A 8 -3.15 -27.28 -23.81
CA PRO A 8 -2.64 -26.15 -24.58
C PRO A 8 -1.92 -26.61 -25.85
N GLN A 9 -2.15 -25.88 -26.96
CA GLN A 9 -1.39 -26.04 -28.20
C GLN A 9 0.05 -25.54 -27.99
N VAL A 10 1.01 -26.35 -28.40
CA VAL A 10 2.43 -26.02 -28.39
C VAL A 10 2.73 -25.00 -29.49
N VAL A 11 3.14 -23.82 -29.14
CA VAL A 11 3.66 -22.79 -30.05
C VAL A 11 5.19 -22.86 -30.09
N SER A 12 5.77 -22.88 -31.27
CA SER A 12 7.15 -23.34 -31.55
C SER A 12 8.26 -22.29 -31.44
N GLU A 13 8.02 -21.06 -31.03
CA GLU A 13 9.06 -20.05 -30.81
C GLU A 13 8.87 -19.33 -29.49
N ALA A 14 10.00 -19.13 -28.76
CA ALA A 14 10.04 -18.49 -27.47
C ALA A 14 9.69 -16.99 -27.60
N THR A 15 8.43 -16.67 -27.45
CA THR A 15 7.94 -15.30 -27.36
C THR A 15 7.97 -14.84 -25.89
N GLU A 16 7.85 -13.52 -25.63
CA GLU A 16 7.68 -12.98 -24.27
C GLU A 16 6.58 -13.70 -23.47
N ALA A 17 5.60 -14.32 -24.16
CA ALA A 17 4.57 -15.17 -23.58
C ALA A 17 5.09 -16.49 -23.00
N GLN A 18 6.23 -17.01 -23.49
CA GLN A 18 6.83 -18.23 -22.95
C GLN A 18 7.76 -17.94 -21.77
N ILE A 19 8.06 -16.67 -21.53
CA ILE A 19 8.74 -16.19 -20.34
C ILE A 19 7.84 -16.27 -19.11
N SER A 20 6.52 -16.30 -19.32
CA SER A 20 5.52 -16.53 -18.28
C SER A 20 5.28 -18.01 -17.94
N VAL A 21 6.33 -18.79 -17.84
CA VAL A 21 6.28 -20.25 -17.60
C VAL A 21 5.62 -20.64 -16.28
N HIS A 22 5.56 -19.73 -15.29
CA HIS A 22 4.73 -19.89 -14.11
C HIS A 22 3.25 -20.09 -14.41
N TRP A 23 2.83 -19.85 -15.65
CA TRP A 23 1.46 -19.78 -16.09
C TRP A 23 1.05 -20.95 -16.95
N ARG A 24 1.90 -21.98 -17.01
CA ARG A 24 1.62 -23.20 -17.80
C ARG A 24 0.45 -24.01 -17.28
N GLU A 25 0.10 -23.85 -16.01
CA GLU A 25 -1.10 -24.42 -15.44
C GLU A 25 -2.01 -23.29 -15.00
N GLU A 26 -3.09 -23.04 -15.73
CA GLU A 26 -4.19 -22.17 -15.28
C GLU A 26 -4.89 -22.86 -14.12
N GLU A 27 -4.48 -22.49 -12.91
CA GLU A 27 -5.03 -23.02 -11.67
C GLU A 27 -6.04 -22.03 -11.13
N TYR A 28 -7.27 -22.49 -10.94
CA TYR A 28 -8.36 -21.68 -10.40
C TYR A 28 -8.90 -22.29 -9.12
N TYR A 29 -9.09 -21.44 -8.13
CA TYR A 29 -9.75 -21.76 -6.87
C TYR A 29 -11.08 -21.04 -6.81
N TYR A 30 -12.15 -21.76 -6.46
CA TYR A 30 -13.48 -21.17 -6.42
C TYR A 30 -13.86 -20.79 -4.98
N PRO A 31 -14.60 -19.66 -4.79
CA PRO A 31 -15.04 -19.26 -3.47
C PRO A 31 -15.97 -20.34 -2.86
N PRO A 32 -15.80 -20.68 -1.58
CA PRO A 32 -16.66 -21.64 -0.90
C PRO A 32 -18.11 -21.14 -0.87
N ALA A 33 -19.08 -22.07 -1.01
CA ALA A 33 -20.51 -21.73 -1.00
C ALA A 33 -20.94 -20.97 0.28
N LYS A 34 -20.32 -21.27 1.43
CA LYS A 34 -20.53 -20.56 2.69
C LYS A 34 -20.16 -19.07 2.57
N PHE A 35 -19.04 -18.77 1.90
CA PHE A 35 -18.63 -17.38 1.65
C PHE A 35 -19.60 -16.69 0.71
N VAL A 36 -19.93 -17.31 -0.42
CA VAL A 36 -20.86 -16.77 -1.43
C VAL A 36 -22.22 -16.43 -0.79
N GLY A 37 -22.73 -17.29 0.08
CA GLY A 37 -24.03 -17.11 0.74
C GLY A 37 -24.14 -15.92 1.68
N GLN A 38 -23.01 -15.32 2.11
CA GLN A 38 -22.98 -14.16 3.02
C GLN A 38 -22.39 -12.90 2.36
N ALA A 39 -21.78 -13.00 1.18
CA ALA A 39 -21.02 -11.93 0.57
C ALA A 39 -21.89 -10.71 0.18
N ASN A 40 -21.30 -9.52 0.28
CA ASN A 40 -21.95 -8.25 -0.08
C ASN A 40 -22.25 -8.12 -1.58
N LEU A 41 -21.40 -8.75 -2.41
CA LEU A 41 -21.50 -8.69 -3.87
C LEU A 41 -21.60 -10.10 -4.45
N THR A 42 -22.82 -10.52 -4.81
CA THR A 42 -23.13 -11.85 -5.37
C THR A 42 -23.75 -11.79 -6.76
N ASP A 43 -24.06 -10.58 -7.26
CA ASP A 43 -24.66 -10.38 -8.57
C ASP A 43 -23.59 -10.57 -9.67
N PRO A 44 -23.68 -11.63 -10.50
CA PRO A 44 -22.72 -11.89 -11.57
C PRO A 44 -22.74 -10.82 -12.66
N ASP A 45 -23.85 -10.08 -12.80
CA ASP A 45 -24.04 -9.06 -13.82
C ASP A 45 -23.62 -7.66 -13.34
N VAL A 46 -22.88 -7.57 -12.21
CA VAL A 46 -22.39 -6.29 -11.64
C VAL A 46 -21.64 -5.45 -12.68
N MET A 47 -20.88 -6.09 -13.57
CA MET A 47 -20.12 -5.37 -14.60
C MET A 47 -21.03 -4.66 -15.62
N ASP A 48 -22.25 -5.14 -15.85
CA ASP A 48 -23.23 -4.49 -16.72
C ASP A 48 -23.75 -3.18 -16.13
N ARG A 49 -23.91 -3.12 -14.79
CA ARG A 49 -24.27 -1.88 -14.09
C ARG A 49 -23.17 -0.83 -14.17
N PHE A 50 -21.92 -1.27 -14.19
CA PHE A 50 -20.75 -0.41 -14.28
C PHE A 50 -20.16 -0.33 -15.70
N ALA A 51 -20.90 -0.76 -16.73
CA ALA A 51 -20.47 -0.64 -18.10
C ALA A 51 -20.39 0.83 -18.58
N GLU A 52 -19.61 1.10 -19.61
CA GLU A 52 -19.35 2.45 -20.14
C GLU A 52 -20.65 3.24 -20.45
N LYS A 53 -21.71 2.56 -20.90
CA LYS A 53 -23.03 3.18 -21.15
C LYS A 53 -23.66 3.82 -19.90
N ASN A 54 -23.27 3.40 -18.69
CA ASN A 54 -23.77 3.90 -17.42
C ASN A 54 -22.75 4.81 -16.71
N PHE A 55 -21.57 5.01 -17.32
CA PHE A 55 -20.53 5.90 -16.79
C PHE A 55 -20.90 7.37 -17.07
N PRO A 56 -20.69 8.30 -16.09
CA PRO A 56 -20.10 8.11 -14.76
C PRO A 56 -21.13 7.79 -13.65
N GLU A 57 -22.42 7.74 -13.98
CA GLU A 57 -23.51 7.64 -12.98
C GLU A 57 -23.50 6.33 -12.20
N CYS A 58 -22.85 5.28 -12.71
CA CYS A 58 -22.69 4.01 -12.00
C CYS A 58 -21.98 4.16 -10.65
N PHE A 59 -21.08 5.15 -10.48
CA PHE A 59 -20.41 5.41 -9.21
C PHE A 59 -21.30 6.00 -8.12
N ARG A 60 -22.53 6.37 -8.45
CA ARG A 60 -23.55 6.70 -7.46
C ARG A 60 -23.78 5.53 -6.50
N GLU A 61 -23.69 4.28 -6.97
CA GLU A 61 -23.80 3.08 -6.14
C GLU A 61 -22.81 3.08 -4.96
N TYR A 62 -21.58 3.58 -5.19
CA TYR A 62 -20.58 3.74 -4.14
C TYR A 62 -20.87 4.96 -3.23
N ALA A 63 -21.27 6.06 -3.82
CA ALA A 63 -21.57 7.29 -3.10
C ALA A 63 -22.79 7.15 -2.18
N ASP A 64 -23.81 6.40 -2.59
CA ASP A 64 -25.03 6.13 -1.80
C ASP A 64 -24.76 5.19 -0.59
N LEU A 65 -23.55 4.66 -0.42
CA LEU A 65 -23.11 4.01 0.82
C LEU A 65 -22.86 5.00 1.96
N LEU A 66 -22.82 6.30 1.68
CA LEU A 66 -22.46 7.37 2.61
C LEU A 66 -23.63 8.32 2.79
N ASP A 67 -23.61 9.02 3.94
CA ASP A 67 -24.57 10.10 4.22
C ASP A 67 -23.97 11.42 3.74
N TRP A 68 -24.72 12.11 2.89
CA TRP A 68 -24.35 13.40 2.33
C TRP A 68 -25.17 14.51 2.98
N ASP A 69 -24.54 15.60 3.40
CA ASP A 69 -25.22 16.82 3.85
C ASP A 69 -25.99 17.48 2.70
N GLN A 70 -25.41 17.40 1.49
CA GLN A 70 -26.01 17.84 0.25
C GLN A 70 -25.54 16.94 -0.90
N TYR A 71 -26.49 16.41 -1.70
CA TYR A 71 -26.15 15.68 -2.91
C TYR A 71 -25.60 16.60 -3.99
N TRP A 72 -24.81 16.03 -4.89
CA TRP A 72 -24.20 16.72 -6.03
C TRP A 72 -25.21 16.96 -7.16
N HIS A 73 -24.88 17.89 -8.02
CA HIS A 73 -25.64 18.18 -9.26
C HIS A 73 -24.92 17.66 -10.52
N THR A 74 -23.62 17.35 -10.45
CA THR A 74 -22.82 16.78 -11.56
C THR A 74 -21.94 15.69 -11.02
N THR A 75 -22.09 14.47 -11.52
CA THR A 75 -21.35 13.30 -11.04
C THR A 75 -19.87 13.41 -11.42
N LEU A 76 -19.56 13.79 -12.67
CA LEU A 76 -18.20 14.01 -13.17
C LEU A 76 -18.13 15.26 -14.03
N ASP A 77 -17.25 16.19 -13.68
CA ASP A 77 -16.89 17.34 -14.52
C ASP A 77 -15.52 17.07 -15.19
N THR A 78 -15.52 17.08 -16.52
CA THR A 78 -14.35 16.86 -17.38
C THR A 78 -13.87 18.14 -18.09
N SER A 79 -14.27 19.31 -17.65
CA SER A 79 -14.00 20.59 -18.32
C SER A 79 -12.52 21.01 -18.32
N ASP A 80 -11.71 20.48 -17.36
CA ASP A 80 -10.28 20.79 -17.20
C ASP A 80 -9.43 19.49 -17.15
N PRO A 81 -9.29 18.73 -18.27
CA PRO A 81 -8.54 17.49 -18.29
C PRO A 81 -7.03 17.71 -18.02
N PRO A 82 -6.37 16.79 -17.30
CA PRO A 82 -6.90 15.60 -16.64
C PRO A 82 -7.28 15.85 -15.16
N PHE A 83 -7.72 17.04 -14.81
CA PHE A 83 -8.11 17.40 -13.45
C PHE A 83 -9.61 17.17 -13.26
N TRP A 84 -9.96 15.88 -13.13
CA TRP A 84 -11.34 15.42 -12.99
C TRP A 84 -11.95 15.86 -11.67
N LYS A 85 -13.20 16.34 -11.66
CA LYS A 85 -13.93 16.66 -10.44
C LYS A 85 -15.11 15.71 -10.30
N TRP A 86 -15.27 15.18 -9.10
CA TRP A 86 -16.29 14.19 -8.80
C TRP A 86 -17.30 14.72 -7.79
N PHE A 87 -18.59 14.41 -8.04
CA PHE A 87 -19.70 14.78 -7.15
C PHE A 87 -19.78 16.29 -6.90
N VAL A 88 -19.68 17.08 -7.97
CA VAL A 88 -19.62 18.53 -7.92
C VAL A 88 -20.86 19.15 -7.30
N GLY A 89 -20.66 20.01 -6.31
CA GLY A 89 -21.72 20.61 -5.50
C GLY A 89 -22.17 19.78 -4.31
N GLY A 90 -21.69 18.54 -4.20
CA GLY A 90 -21.95 17.69 -3.05
C GLY A 90 -21.25 18.20 -1.78
N LYS A 91 -21.88 17.99 -0.62
CA LYS A 91 -21.31 18.30 0.69
C LYS A 91 -21.32 17.05 1.55
N ILE A 92 -20.18 16.75 2.19
CA ILE A 92 -19.97 15.54 2.97
C ILE A 92 -18.90 15.76 4.04
N ASN A 93 -19.00 15.07 5.17
CA ASN A 93 -17.91 15.03 6.16
C ASN A 93 -17.44 13.59 6.39
N ALA A 94 -16.12 13.35 6.25
CA ALA A 94 -15.55 12.01 6.40
C ALA A 94 -15.60 11.52 7.85
N SER A 95 -15.40 12.39 8.85
CA SER A 95 -15.51 12.02 10.27
C SER A 95 -16.93 11.61 10.63
N TYR A 96 -17.93 12.35 10.17
CA TYR A 96 -19.34 12.00 10.38
C TYR A 96 -19.65 10.61 9.83
N ASN A 97 -19.21 10.33 8.62
CA ASN A 97 -19.45 9.04 7.97
C ASN A 97 -18.75 7.86 8.63
N CYS A 98 -17.61 8.09 9.27
CA CYS A 98 -16.85 7.05 9.99
C CYS A 98 -17.29 6.86 11.45
N VAL A 99 -17.96 7.85 12.05
CA VAL A 99 -18.21 7.85 13.49
C VAL A 99 -19.68 8.12 13.83
N ASP A 100 -20.16 9.36 13.58
CA ASP A 100 -21.42 9.89 14.11
C ASP A 100 -22.62 9.08 13.64
N ARG A 101 -22.73 8.79 12.35
CA ARG A 101 -23.88 8.08 11.76
C ARG A 101 -24.09 6.67 12.32
N HIS A 102 -23.03 6.11 12.92
CA HIS A 102 -23.08 4.75 13.49
C HIS A 102 -23.59 4.70 14.93
N LEU A 103 -23.65 5.83 15.63
CA LEU A 103 -23.98 5.88 17.05
C LEU A 103 -25.38 5.33 17.37
N ALA A 104 -26.36 5.57 16.51
CA ALA A 104 -27.71 5.09 16.75
C ALA A 104 -27.78 3.56 16.88
N LYS A 105 -26.99 2.83 16.08
CA LYS A 105 -27.03 1.37 16.00
C LYS A 105 -25.84 0.68 16.66
N TYR A 106 -24.65 1.28 16.57
CA TYR A 106 -23.38 0.62 16.89
C TYR A 106 -22.57 1.31 18.01
N LYS A 107 -23.14 2.22 18.78
CA LYS A 107 -22.42 3.01 19.81
C LYS A 107 -21.59 2.19 20.79
N ASN A 108 -22.05 0.98 21.14
CA ASN A 108 -21.39 0.11 22.12
C ASN A 108 -20.48 -0.93 21.47
N LYS A 109 -20.43 -0.99 20.14
CA LYS A 109 -19.54 -1.88 19.37
C LYS A 109 -18.13 -1.30 19.33
N ALA A 110 -17.10 -2.14 19.40
CA ALA A 110 -15.73 -1.71 19.16
C ALA A 110 -15.59 -1.16 17.73
N ALA A 111 -15.10 0.06 17.61
CA ALA A 111 -14.66 0.66 16.36
C ALA A 111 -13.19 0.31 16.10
N LEU A 112 -12.36 0.38 17.15
CA LEU A 112 -10.94 0.08 17.12
C LEU A 112 -10.60 -0.91 18.21
N ILE A 113 -9.70 -1.85 17.92
CA ILE A 113 -9.04 -2.68 18.92
C ILE A 113 -7.54 -2.48 18.78
N PHE A 114 -6.93 -1.86 19.77
CA PHE A 114 -5.49 -1.65 19.82
C PHE A 114 -4.82 -2.83 20.52
N VAL A 115 -3.83 -3.40 19.88
CA VAL A 115 -2.99 -4.47 20.42
C VAL A 115 -1.59 -3.90 20.66
N PRO A 116 -1.17 -3.74 21.92
CA PRO A 116 0.19 -3.33 22.26
C PRO A 116 1.23 -4.35 21.81
N GLU A 117 2.47 -3.91 21.52
CA GLU A 117 3.55 -4.84 21.25
C GLU A 117 3.90 -5.69 22.47
N PRO A 118 4.08 -5.13 23.68
CA PRO A 118 4.31 -5.96 24.88
C PRO A 118 3.10 -6.84 25.20
N GLU A 119 3.32 -8.18 25.25
CA GLU A 119 2.25 -9.12 25.59
C GLU A 119 1.76 -9.00 27.07
N SER A 120 2.53 -8.32 27.91
CA SER A 120 2.13 -7.98 29.28
C SER A 120 1.04 -6.90 29.34
N GLU A 121 0.84 -6.14 28.26
CA GLU A 121 -0.22 -5.14 28.14
C GLU A 121 -1.46 -5.76 27.47
N ALA A 122 -2.64 -5.51 28.05
CA ALA A 122 -3.88 -6.01 27.48
C ALA A 122 -4.29 -5.18 26.23
N PRO A 123 -4.91 -5.82 25.22
CA PRO A 123 -5.57 -5.08 24.15
C PRO A 123 -6.62 -4.10 24.70
N VAL A 124 -6.73 -2.95 24.04
CA VAL A 124 -7.67 -1.88 24.38
C VAL A 124 -8.71 -1.72 23.30
N SER A 125 -9.98 -1.89 23.66
CA SER A 125 -11.10 -1.63 22.75
C SER A 125 -11.59 -0.20 22.91
N VAL A 126 -11.80 0.48 21.77
CA VAL A 126 -12.44 1.80 21.69
C VAL A 126 -13.77 1.64 20.97
N THR A 127 -14.88 1.83 21.68
CA THR A 127 -16.23 1.76 21.09
C THR A 127 -16.50 2.94 20.16
N TYR A 128 -17.50 2.84 19.28
CA TYR A 128 -17.92 3.97 18.43
C TYR A 128 -18.31 5.20 19.25
N ARG A 129 -18.91 5.00 20.45
CA ARG A 129 -19.20 6.10 21.37
C ARG A 129 -17.93 6.74 21.93
N GLU A 130 -16.96 5.94 22.36
CA GLU A 130 -15.71 6.47 22.88
C GLU A 130 -14.90 7.15 21.78
N LEU A 131 -14.90 6.58 20.57
CA LEU A 131 -14.29 7.20 19.40
C LEU A 131 -14.93 8.56 19.10
N TYR A 132 -16.27 8.64 19.13
CA TYR A 132 -17.01 9.89 18.98
C TYR A 132 -16.58 10.93 20.02
N VAL A 133 -16.53 10.56 21.29
CA VAL A 133 -16.14 11.48 22.37
C VAL A 133 -14.71 11.98 22.15
N ARG A 134 -13.76 11.07 21.95
CA ARG A 134 -12.34 11.42 21.78
C ARG A 134 -12.11 12.27 20.53
N VAL A 135 -12.77 11.98 19.41
CA VAL A 135 -12.67 12.76 18.17
C VAL A 135 -13.21 14.19 18.39
N ASN A 136 -14.33 14.36 19.09
CA ASN A 136 -14.89 15.68 19.37
C ASN A 136 -14.01 16.51 20.31
N GLU A 137 -13.52 15.93 21.39
CA GLU A 137 -12.65 16.59 22.35
C GLU A 137 -11.33 17.03 21.71
N PHE A 138 -10.74 16.13 20.87
CA PHE A 138 -9.50 16.46 20.16
C PHE A 138 -9.75 17.48 19.03
N ALA A 139 -10.88 17.44 18.35
CA ALA A 139 -11.27 18.47 17.37
C ALA A 139 -11.43 19.84 18.05
N ALA A 140 -12.03 19.90 19.24
CA ALA A 140 -12.12 21.15 20.01
C ALA A 140 -10.73 21.68 20.39
N LEU A 141 -9.80 20.81 20.81
CA LEU A 141 -8.42 21.18 21.09
C LEU A 141 -7.72 21.73 19.84
N LEU A 142 -7.84 21.06 18.70
CA LEU A 142 -7.24 21.51 17.43
C LEU A 142 -7.79 22.88 17.00
N ARG A 143 -9.13 23.09 17.14
CA ARG A 143 -9.77 24.35 16.81
C ARG A 143 -9.37 25.48 17.74
N ASP A 144 -9.45 25.26 19.08
CA ASP A 144 -9.37 26.35 20.06
C ASP A 144 -7.92 26.60 20.54
N TYR A 145 -7.15 25.54 20.81
CA TYR A 145 -5.77 25.67 21.26
C TYR A 145 -4.79 25.92 20.11
N CYS A 146 -4.95 25.18 19.00
CA CYS A 146 -4.07 25.34 17.84
C CYS A 146 -4.57 26.40 16.85
N GLY A 147 -5.81 26.88 16.99
CA GLY A 147 -6.42 27.87 16.09
C GLY A 147 -6.60 27.36 14.66
N LEU A 148 -6.75 26.05 14.47
CA LEU A 148 -6.88 25.45 13.15
C LEU A 148 -8.27 25.66 12.56
N LYS A 149 -8.30 25.90 11.27
CA LYS A 149 -9.51 26.14 10.46
C LYS A 149 -9.52 25.21 9.24
N SER A 150 -10.69 25.07 8.64
CA SER A 150 -10.83 24.35 7.38
C SER A 150 -9.83 24.84 6.33
N GLY A 151 -9.13 23.92 5.68
CA GLY A 151 -8.05 24.18 4.70
C GLY A 151 -6.65 24.35 5.31
N ASP A 152 -6.51 24.46 6.64
CA ASP A 152 -5.20 24.38 7.28
C ASP A 152 -4.61 22.97 7.17
N ARG A 153 -3.28 22.84 7.26
CA ARG A 153 -2.55 21.58 7.17
C ARG A 153 -1.88 21.24 8.49
N VAL A 154 -1.91 19.95 8.81
CA VAL A 154 -1.16 19.40 9.96
C VAL A 154 -0.33 18.21 9.49
N THR A 155 0.85 18.05 10.07
CA THR A 155 1.66 16.84 9.92
C THR A 155 1.46 15.96 11.13
N ILE A 156 1.21 14.68 10.90
CA ILE A 156 1.04 13.66 11.94
C ILE A 156 2.17 12.65 11.79
N HIS A 157 3.04 12.56 12.79
CA HIS A 157 4.14 11.61 12.85
C HIS A 157 3.98 10.76 14.09
N MET A 158 3.26 9.65 13.95
CA MET A 158 2.85 8.79 15.06
C MET A 158 2.96 7.31 14.70
N PRO A 159 3.19 6.43 15.69
CA PRO A 159 3.11 4.99 15.50
C PRO A 159 1.66 4.52 15.40
N MET A 160 1.47 3.19 15.24
CA MET A 160 0.16 2.53 15.13
C MET A 160 -0.54 2.44 16.49
N VAL A 161 -1.12 3.54 16.95
CA VAL A 161 -1.85 3.69 18.23
C VAL A 161 -3.24 4.29 17.98
N PRO A 162 -4.21 4.14 18.90
CA PRO A 162 -5.58 4.68 18.71
C PRO A 162 -5.64 6.18 18.50
N GLU A 163 -4.70 6.92 19.07
CA GLU A 163 -4.61 8.38 18.95
C GLU A 163 -4.35 8.84 17.50
N LEU A 164 -3.77 7.98 16.65
CA LEU A 164 -3.52 8.29 15.25
C LEU A 164 -4.83 8.41 14.44
N PRO A 165 -5.71 7.39 14.34
CA PRO A 165 -6.99 7.55 13.66
C PRO A 165 -7.92 8.57 14.34
N ILE A 166 -7.87 8.74 15.67
CA ILE A 166 -8.60 9.81 16.37
C ILE A 166 -8.17 11.18 15.85
N THR A 167 -6.86 11.40 15.71
CA THR A 167 -6.28 12.64 15.19
C THR A 167 -6.74 12.90 13.74
N MET A 168 -6.68 11.89 12.89
CA MET A 168 -7.12 11.98 11.47
C MET A 168 -8.61 12.36 11.38
N LEU A 169 -9.45 11.69 12.15
CA LEU A 169 -10.89 11.93 12.18
C LEU A 169 -11.25 13.30 12.77
N ALA A 170 -10.48 13.78 13.76
CA ALA A 170 -10.64 15.13 14.30
C ALA A 170 -10.26 16.20 13.26
N CYS A 171 -9.20 16.00 12.50
CA CYS A 171 -8.84 16.85 11.36
C CYS A 171 -9.94 16.86 10.30
N ALA A 172 -10.40 15.67 9.88
CA ALA A 172 -11.47 15.54 8.89
C ALA A 172 -12.79 16.19 9.34
N ARG A 173 -13.10 16.14 10.66
CA ARG A 173 -14.27 16.81 11.25
C ARG A 173 -14.25 18.32 11.03
N LEU A 174 -13.08 18.93 11.13
CA LEU A 174 -12.84 20.37 10.98
C LEU A 174 -12.53 20.80 9.53
N GLY A 175 -12.42 19.86 8.60
CA GLY A 175 -11.90 20.15 7.25
C GLY A 175 -10.43 20.56 7.23
N VAL A 176 -9.65 20.16 8.23
CA VAL A 176 -8.20 20.32 8.29
C VAL A 176 -7.54 19.21 7.48
N ILE A 177 -6.65 19.58 6.57
CA ILE A 177 -5.92 18.66 5.71
C ILE A 177 -4.82 17.99 6.52
N HIS A 178 -4.87 16.68 6.69
CA HIS A 178 -3.83 15.96 7.42
C HIS A 178 -2.82 15.31 6.48
N SER A 179 -1.56 15.29 6.92
CA SER A 179 -0.47 14.57 6.26
C SER A 179 0.15 13.61 7.27
N VAL A 180 -0.19 12.33 7.16
CA VAL A 180 0.38 11.30 8.04
C VAL A 180 1.71 10.85 7.47
N VAL A 181 2.73 10.89 8.31
CA VAL A 181 4.07 10.42 8.00
C VAL A 181 4.30 9.11 8.74
N PHE A 182 4.75 8.09 8.03
CA PHE A 182 5.06 6.79 8.60
C PHE A 182 5.97 6.92 9.83
N GLY A 183 5.54 6.40 10.98
CA GLY A 183 6.25 6.53 12.25
C GLY A 183 7.69 5.99 12.25
N GLY A 184 8.01 5.12 11.30
CA GLY A 184 9.36 4.61 11.10
C GLY A 184 10.27 5.47 10.22
N PHE A 185 9.80 6.56 9.63
CA PHE A 185 10.67 7.46 8.85
C PHE A 185 11.59 8.28 9.75
N SER A 186 12.69 8.77 9.15
CA SER A 186 13.61 9.66 9.85
C SER A 186 12.96 11.02 10.13
N GLY A 187 13.52 11.76 11.08
CA GLY A 187 13.06 13.12 11.37
C GLY A 187 13.18 14.03 10.16
N GLU A 188 14.25 13.92 9.38
CA GLU A 188 14.47 14.69 8.15
C GLU A 188 13.36 14.43 7.11
N ALA A 189 13.01 13.16 6.92
CA ALA A 189 11.93 12.78 6.02
C ALA A 189 10.57 13.34 6.46
N CYS A 190 10.32 13.38 7.76
CA CYS A 190 9.14 14.04 8.34
C CYS A 190 9.19 15.55 8.14
N GLY A 191 10.33 16.19 8.44
CA GLY A 191 10.53 17.62 8.30
C GLY A 191 10.34 18.13 6.88
N LEU A 192 10.83 17.39 5.89
CA LEU A 192 10.63 17.71 4.48
C LEU A 192 9.14 17.73 4.08
N ARG A 193 8.36 16.76 4.58
CA ARG A 193 6.92 16.70 4.33
C ARG A 193 6.15 17.81 5.05
N ALA A 194 6.56 18.14 6.27
CA ALA A 194 5.98 19.24 7.02
C ALA A 194 6.24 20.59 6.31
N ALA A 195 7.43 20.77 5.74
CA ALA A 195 7.78 21.96 4.96
C ALA A 195 6.97 22.03 3.68
N ASP A 196 6.93 20.98 2.87
CA ASP A 196 6.23 20.95 1.60
C ASP A 196 4.71 21.15 1.75
N SER A 197 4.11 20.56 2.79
CA SER A 197 2.68 20.78 3.10
C SER A 197 2.38 22.15 3.69
N GLY A 198 3.38 22.87 4.19
CA GLY A 198 3.22 24.13 4.93
C GLY A 198 2.50 23.94 6.27
N SER A 199 2.74 22.84 6.96
CA SER A 199 2.11 22.52 8.24
C SER A 199 2.64 23.42 9.35
N ARG A 200 1.73 24.03 10.13
CA ARG A 200 2.08 24.84 11.31
C ARG A 200 1.99 24.05 12.62
N VAL A 201 1.37 22.89 12.59
CA VAL A 201 1.18 22.00 13.73
C VAL A 201 1.76 20.64 13.41
N LEU A 202 2.60 20.12 14.30
CA LEU A 202 3.06 18.73 14.28
C LEU A 202 2.41 17.98 15.44
N ILE A 203 1.83 16.81 15.15
CA ILE A 203 1.24 15.92 16.13
C ILE A 203 2.09 14.65 16.17
N THR A 204 2.58 14.29 17.34
CA THR A 204 3.52 13.19 17.54
C THR A 204 3.26 12.45 18.84
N MET A 205 4.14 11.54 19.20
CA MET A 205 4.14 10.77 20.45
C MET A 205 5.49 10.87 21.14
N ASP A 206 5.53 10.68 22.46
CA ASP A 206 6.78 10.67 23.20
C ASP A 206 7.64 9.46 22.88
N GLY A 207 7.02 8.27 22.77
CA GLY A 207 7.68 7.03 22.44
C GLY A 207 6.71 5.93 22.05
N TYR A 208 7.23 4.80 21.56
CA TYR A 208 6.46 3.59 21.23
C TYR A 208 7.34 2.34 21.26
N TYR A 209 6.71 1.18 21.40
CA TYR A 209 7.44 -0.09 21.39
C TYR A 209 7.71 -0.60 19.99
N ARG A 210 8.92 -1.10 19.78
CA ARG A 210 9.29 -1.83 18.57
C ARG A 210 10.41 -2.83 18.84
N ASN A 211 10.19 -4.11 18.54
CA ASN A 211 11.10 -5.22 18.85
C ASN A 211 11.51 -5.25 20.34
N GLY A 212 10.55 -5.09 21.23
CA GLY A 212 10.75 -5.11 22.68
C GLY A 212 11.44 -3.86 23.27
N LYS A 213 11.68 -2.82 22.47
CA LYS A 213 12.35 -1.60 22.91
C LYS A 213 11.41 -0.40 22.83
N MET A 214 11.43 0.43 23.85
CA MET A 214 10.83 1.76 23.80
C MET A 214 11.72 2.67 22.96
N LEU A 215 11.19 3.20 21.86
CA LEU A 215 11.88 4.16 21.00
C LEU A 215 11.44 5.58 21.37
N ASP A 216 12.40 6.50 21.44
CA ASP A 216 12.13 7.94 21.67
C ASP A 216 11.66 8.58 20.35
N HIS A 217 10.34 8.76 20.21
CA HIS A 217 9.76 9.29 19.00
C HIS A 217 9.76 10.82 18.95
N LYS A 218 9.67 11.48 20.11
CA LYS A 218 9.78 12.93 20.21
C LYS A 218 11.15 13.44 19.73
N ALA A 219 12.23 12.69 19.96
CA ALA A 219 13.55 13.01 19.43
C ALA A 219 13.55 13.09 17.90
N SER A 220 12.87 12.15 17.23
CA SER A 220 12.70 12.21 15.78
C SER A 220 11.86 13.42 15.34
N ALA A 221 10.83 13.77 16.12
CA ALA A 221 10.05 14.98 15.86
C ALA A 221 10.88 16.27 15.97
N ASP A 222 11.79 16.36 16.93
CA ASP A 222 12.68 17.54 17.05
C ASP A 222 13.65 17.68 15.88
N ILE A 223 14.16 16.57 15.34
CA ILE A 223 14.92 16.57 14.07
C ILE A 223 14.05 17.08 12.94
N ALA A 224 12.79 16.61 12.85
CA ALA A 224 11.84 17.07 11.82
C ALA A 224 11.59 18.58 11.89
N LEU A 225 11.42 19.13 13.09
CA LEU A 225 11.20 20.56 13.27
C LEU A 225 12.40 21.40 12.83
N ASN A 226 13.61 20.95 13.17
CA ASN A 226 14.83 21.62 12.74
C ASN A 226 15.00 21.58 11.23
N PHE A 227 14.71 20.45 10.61
CA PHE A 227 14.79 20.29 9.15
C PHE A 227 13.73 21.13 8.45
N ALA A 228 12.47 21.10 8.90
CA ALA A 228 11.39 21.93 8.34
C ALA A 228 11.75 23.42 8.39
N LYS A 229 12.38 23.88 9.49
CA LYS A 229 12.85 25.27 9.64
C LYS A 229 13.95 25.60 8.63
N GLN A 230 14.87 24.68 8.34
CA GLN A 230 15.90 24.88 7.32
C GLN A 230 15.28 25.02 5.91
N GLU A 231 14.19 24.28 5.64
CA GLU A 231 13.40 24.37 4.42
C GLU A 231 12.42 25.58 4.41
N GLY A 232 12.50 26.47 5.40
CA GLY A 232 11.70 27.70 5.48
C GLY A 232 10.34 27.57 6.15
N GLN A 233 9.98 26.40 6.69
CA GLN A 233 8.71 26.19 7.39
C GLN A 233 8.88 26.20 8.91
N VAL A 234 8.14 27.09 9.56
CA VAL A 234 8.08 27.14 11.03
C VAL A 234 6.85 26.37 11.50
N VAL A 235 7.06 25.45 12.44
CA VAL A 235 6.01 24.74 13.15
C VAL A 235 5.79 25.43 14.51
N ASP A 236 4.59 25.98 14.71
CA ASP A 236 4.27 26.82 15.86
C ASP A 236 3.90 26.00 17.09
N LYS A 237 3.27 24.85 16.89
CA LYS A 237 2.77 23.98 17.94
C LYS A 237 3.16 22.53 17.69
N VAL A 238 3.57 21.86 18.77
CA VAL A 238 3.85 20.42 18.79
C VAL A 238 2.98 19.77 19.85
N LEU A 239 2.04 18.94 19.42
CA LEU A 239 1.18 18.16 20.31
C LEU A 239 1.80 16.77 20.50
N VAL A 240 2.13 16.44 21.74
CA VAL A 240 2.80 15.17 22.06
C VAL A 240 1.85 14.28 22.87
N TRP A 241 1.47 13.15 22.31
CA TRP A 241 0.77 12.10 23.04
C TRP A 241 1.76 11.31 23.88
N ARG A 242 1.37 10.88 25.08
CA ARG A 242 2.14 9.95 25.90
C ARG A 242 1.71 8.52 25.61
N ARG A 243 2.71 7.63 25.42
CA ARG A 243 2.43 6.20 25.27
C ARG A 243 1.87 5.61 26.57
N HIS A 244 2.33 6.09 27.71
CA HIS A 244 1.81 5.75 29.02
C HIS A 244 1.37 7.01 29.77
N ALA A 245 0.13 7.04 30.21
CA ALA A 245 -0.41 8.20 30.93
C ALA A 245 0.46 8.60 32.14
N GLY A 246 0.77 9.89 32.22
CA GLY A 246 1.56 10.45 33.31
C GLY A 246 3.07 10.12 33.29
N GLN A 247 3.55 9.39 32.27
CA GLN A 247 4.97 9.08 32.11
C GLN A 247 5.47 9.73 30.81
N ASN A 248 6.72 10.14 30.79
CA ASN A 248 7.36 10.65 29.59
C ASN A 248 8.42 9.63 29.13
N ALA A 249 8.22 9.05 27.94
CA ALA A 249 9.15 8.10 27.35
C ALA A 249 10.33 8.76 26.63
N SER A 250 10.27 10.08 26.39
CA SER A 250 11.29 10.82 25.66
C SER A 250 12.29 11.50 26.59
N ALA A 251 13.57 11.42 26.22
CA ALA A 251 14.63 12.22 26.82
C ALA A 251 14.78 13.61 26.19
N SER A 252 14.09 13.88 25.07
CA SER A 252 14.15 15.14 24.36
C SER A 252 13.53 16.28 25.16
N PRO A 253 14.16 17.48 25.17
CA PRO A 253 13.66 18.62 25.91
C PRO A 253 12.36 19.17 25.30
N PHE A 254 11.44 19.60 26.17
CA PHE A 254 10.24 20.31 25.80
C PHE A 254 10.51 21.82 25.66
N VAL A 255 10.15 22.39 24.54
CA VAL A 255 10.28 23.83 24.29
C VAL A 255 9.00 24.54 24.74
N LYS A 256 9.11 25.32 25.82
CA LYS A 256 7.97 26.05 26.41
C LYS A 256 7.28 26.94 25.36
N GLY A 257 5.96 26.85 25.29
CA GLY A 257 5.14 27.63 24.36
C GLY A 257 4.95 26.99 22.98
N ARG A 258 5.82 26.04 22.60
CA ARG A 258 5.69 25.25 21.37
C ARG A 258 5.16 23.85 21.68
N ASP A 259 5.80 23.13 22.59
CA ASP A 259 5.53 21.72 22.90
C ASP A 259 4.57 21.60 24.08
N VAL A 260 3.61 20.68 23.95
CA VAL A 260 2.66 20.40 25.03
C VAL A 260 2.28 18.92 24.99
N PHE A 261 2.15 18.30 26.17
CA PHE A 261 1.52 17.00 26.28
C PHE A 261 0.01 17.12 26.11
N VAL A 262 -0.55 16.29 25.23
CA VAL A 262 -1.98 16.33 24.92
C VAL A 262 -2.82 16.00 26.16
N ASP A 263 -2.43 14.99 26.93
CA ASP A 263 -3.15 14.57 28.14
C ASP A 263 -3.16 15.63 29.27
N GLU A 264 -2.28 16.64 29.23
CA GLU A 264 -2.30 17.76 30.17
C GLU A 264 -3.34 18.84 29.82
N ILE A 265 -3.64 19.01 28.53
CA ILE A 265 -4.54 20.06 28.05
C ILE A 265 -5.89 19.52 27.59
N LEU A 266 -5.98 18.28 27.13
CA LEU A 266 -7.22 17.66 26.61
C LEU A 266 -8.37 17.66 27.64
N PRO A 267 -8.12 17.49 28.97
CA PRO A 267 -9.20 17.58 29.97
C PRO A 267 -9.98 18.91 29.96
N ASN A 268 -9.37 20.00 29.48
CA ASN A 268 -10.07 21.30 29.35
C ASN A 268 -11.16 21.27 28.25
N TYR A 269 -11.15 20.25 27.40
CA TYR A 269 -12.09 20.05 26.30
C TYR A 269 -13.04 18.88 26.54
N SER A 270 -13.02 18.31 27.74
CA SER A 270 -13.85 17.16 28.11
C SER A 270 -15.33 17.45 27.90
N GLY A 271 -16.03 16.53 27.22
CA GLY A 271 -17.46 16.63 26.90
C GLY A 271 -17.82 17.65 25.83
N GLN A 272 -16.84 18.36 25.24
CA GLN A 272 -17.12 19.27 24.14
C GLN A 272 -17.55 18.51 22.89
N ILE A 273 -18.54 19.04 22.19
CA ILE A 273 -19.03 18.53 20.92
C ILE A 273 -18.75 19.58 19.84
N VAL A 274 -18.10 19.16 18.78
CA VAL A 274 -17.79 19.97 17.61
C VAL A 274 -18.62 19.45 16.44
N ALA A 275 -19.49 20.26 15.88
CA ALA A 275 -20.24 19.87 14.70
C ALA A 275 -19.31 19.57 13.52
N PRO A 276 -19.53 18.46 12.78
CA PRO A 276 -18.75 18.18 11.58
C PRO A 276 -19.04 19.24 10.51
N ILE A 277 -17.98 19.78 9.89
CA ILE A 277 -18.14 20.80 8.85
C ILE A 277 -18.51 20.10 7.53
N PRO A 278 -19.64 20.45 6.88
CA PRO A 278 -19.98 19.94 5.56
C PRO A 278 -18.96 20.41 4.53
N MET A 279 -18.04 19.52 4.14
CA MET A 279 -16.97 19.82 3.18
C MET A 279 -17.49 19.68 1.75
N ASP A 280 -17.00 20.51 0.86
CA ASP A 280 -17.18 20.27 -0.57
C ASP A 280 -16.63 18.91 -0.95
N ALA A 281 -17.30 18.17 -1.85
CA ALA A 281 -16.84 16.87 -2.30
C ALA A 281 -15.42 16.93 -2.90
N GLU A 282 -15.05 18.07 -3.49
CA GLU A 282 -13.74 18.36 -4.04
C GLU A 282 -12.75 18.95 -3.02
N ALA A 283 -13.17 19.24 -1.78
CA ALA A 283 -12.24 19.74 -0.77
C ALA A 283 -11.16 18.69 -0.45
N PRO A 284 -9.88 19.08 -0.35
CA PRO A 284 -8.81 18.15 0.04
C PRO A 284 -9.07 17.56 1.42
N LEU A 285 -8.90 16.25 1.56
CA LEU A 285 -9.00 15.53 2.82
C LEU A 285 -7.62 15.32 3.45
N PHE A 286 -6.68 14.83 2.67
CA PHE A 286 -5.31 14.56 3.13
C PHE A 286 -4.28 14.66 2.01
N LEU A 287 -3.01 14.74 2.42
CA LEU A 287 -1.83 14.62 1.58
C LEU A 287 -1.06 13.36 1.96
N MET A 288 -0.93 12.44 1.00
CA MET A 288 -0.10 11.25 1.17
C MET A 288 1.18 11.40 0.35
N TYR A 289 2.32 11.42 1.04
CA TYR A 289 3.60 11.59 0.38
C TYR A 289 4.19 10.26 -0.09
N THR A 290 4.54 10.22 -1.36
CA THR A 290 5.30 9.11 -1.97
C THR A 290 6.69 9.59 -2.38
N SER A 291 7.63 8.65 -2.51
CA SER A 291 8.96 8.95 -3.05
C SER A 291 8.84 9.40 -4.52
N GLY A 292 9.59 10.44 -4.86
CA GLY A 292 9.66 10.94 -6.23
C GLY A 292 10.96 10.53 -6.92
N SER A 293 10.91 10.26 -8.22
CA SER A 293 12.09 9.98 -9.05
C SER A 293 13.13 11.11 -9.05
N THR A 294 12.73 12.32 -8.64
CA THR A 294 13.60 13.52 -8.56
C THR A 294 14.19 13.75 -7.16
N GLY A 295 14.01 12.83 -6.21
CA GLY A 295 14.48 12.98 -4.83
C GLY A 295 13.56 13.79 -3.91
N LYS A 296 12.65 14.64 -4.45
CA LYS A 296 11.62 15.31 -3.64
C LYS A 296 10.36 14.46 -3.57
N PRO A 297 9.79 14.24 -2.37
CA PRO A 297 8.53 13.53 -2.22
C PRO A 297 7.39 14.23 -2.96
N LYS A 298 6.39 13.45 -3.40
CA LYS A 298 5.17 13.94 -4.04
C LYS A 298 4.03 13.89 -3.05
N GLY A 299 3.40 15.00 -2.74
CA GLY A 299 2.17 15.02 -1.95
C GLY A 299 0.96 14.68 -2.83
N CYS A 300 0.50 13.44 -2.80
CA CYS A 300 -0.74 13.03 -3.48
C CYS A 300 -1.92 13.66 -2.73
N GLN A 301 -2.60 14.61 -3.37
CA GLN A 301 -3.75 15.31 -2.80
C GLN A 301 -5.04 14.54 -3.08
N HIS A 302 -5.67 13.99 -2.05
CA HIS A 302 -6.94 13.30 -2.16
C HIS A 302 -8.13 14.18 -1.73
N ARG A 303 -9.23 14.11 -2.51
CA ARG A 303 -10.48 14.83 -2.26
C ARG A 303 -11.35 14.08 -1.24
N THR A 304 -12.28 14.79 -0.61
CA THR A 304 -13.14 14.20 0.44
C THR A 304 -14.20 13.26 -0.16
N GLY A 305 -15.05 13.75 -1.05
CA GLY A 305 -16.24 13.01 -1.50
C GLY A 305 -15.90 11.82 -2.40
N GLY A 306 -15.11 12.05 -3.45
CA GLY A 306 -14.74 11.00 -4.40
C GLY A 306 -13.93 9.88 -3.75
N TYR A 307 -12.91 10.24 -2.96
CA TYR A 307 -12.09 9.26 -2.25
C TYR A 307 -12.92 8.43 -1.28
N LEU A 308 -13.69 9.08 -0.40
CA LEU A 308 -14.45 8.35 0.62
C LEU A 308 -15.49 7.40 0.00
N SER A 309 -16.19 7.84 -1.05
CA SER A 309 -17.15 7.00 -1.79
C SER A 309 -16.48 5.78 -2.41
N TYR A 310 -15.34 5.98 -3.05
CA TYR A 310 -14.59 4.91 -3.70
C TYR A 310 -14.07 3.89 -2.69
N VAL A 311 -13.50 4.36 -1.59
CA VAL A 311 -12.96 3.50 -0.52
C VAL A 311 -14.08 2.73 0.19
N ALA A 312 -15.23 3.36 0.45
CA ALA A 312 -16.40 2.66 1.00
C ALA A 312 -16.89 1.54 0.07
N GLY A 313 -16.98 1.83 -1.25
CA GLY A 313 -17.39 0.85 -2.27
C GLY A 313 -16.44 -0.34 -2.36
N THR A 314 -15.14 -0.08 -2.45
CA THR A 314 -14.12 -1.14 -2.54
C THR A 314 -14.01 -1.95 -1.24
N SER A 315 -14.14 -1.31 -0.09
CA SER A 315 -14.17 -2.01 1.21
C SER A 315 -15.39 -2.92 1.34
N LYS A 316 -16.56 -2.49 0.86
CA LYS A 316 -17.77 -3.31 0.88
C LYS A 316 -17.71 -4.46 -0.10
N TYR A 317 -17.27 -4.23 -1.33
CA TYR A 317 -17.40 -5.21 -2.40
C TYR A 317 -16.20 -6.14 -2.53
N ILE A 318 -15.00 -5.66 -2.24
CA ILE A 318 -13.77 -6.45 -2.41
C ILE A 318 -13.24 -6.99 -1.09
N GLU A 319 -13.19 -6.16 -0.06
CA GLU A 319 -12.86 -6.65 1.29
C GLU A 319 -14.03 -7.40 1.95
N ASP A 320 -15.21 -7.35 1.33
CA ASP A 320 -16.45 -7.96 1.85
C ASP A 320 -16.75 -7.62 3.31
N ILE A 321 -16.50 -6.36 3.68
CA ILE A 321 -16.65 -5.90 5.06
C ILE A 321 -18.12 -5.77 5.44
N HIS A 322 -18.49 -6.42 6.54
CA HIS A 322 -19.78 -6.28 7.22
C HIS A 322 -19.61 -5.60 8.58
N PRO A 323 -20.65 -4.96 9.11
CA PRO A 323 -20.57 -4.37 10.46
C PRO A 323 -20.22 -5.37 11.57
N THR A 324 -20.41 -6.66 11.35
CA THR A 324 -20.10 -7.72 12.31
C THR A 324 -18.66 -8.19 12.28
N ASP A 325 -17.89 -7.75 11.29
CA ASP A 325 -16.53 -8.25 11.09
C ASP A 325 -15.51 -7.59 12.03
N VAL A 326 -14.52 -8.39 12.41
CA VAL A 326 -13.26 -7.95 12.98
C VAL A 326 -12.23 -8.02 11.85
N TYR A 327 -11.90 -6.84 11.35
CA TYR A 327 -11.03 -6.63 10.22
C TYR A 327 -9.63 -6.23 10.68
N TRP A 328 -8.62 -6.92 10.21
CA TRP A 328 -7.23 -6.59 10.52
C TRP A 328 -6.40 -6.37 9.26
N CYS A 329 -6.07 -5.12 9.00
CA CYS A 329 -5.07 -4.74 8.03
C CYS A 329 -3.73 -4.53 8.73
N MET A 330 -2.71 -5.28 8.31
CA MET A 330 -1.35 -5.20 8.87
C MET A 330 -0.50 -4.07 8.26
N ALA A 331 -1.06 -3.25 7.39
CA ALA A 331 -0.37 -2.07 6.89
C ALA A 331 -0.24 -1.01 8.00
N ASP A 332 0.63 -0.02 7.77
CA ASP A 332 0.72 1.17 8.62
C ASP A 332 -0.17 2.30 8.07
N ILE A 333 -0.77 3.08 8.97
CA ILE A 333 -1.59 4.23 8.59
C ILE A 333 -0.76 5.33 7.90
N GLY A 334 0.55 5.36 8.08
CA GLY A 334 1.46 6.23 7.33
C GLY A 334 1.55 5.95 5.82
N TRP A 335 0.81 4.94 5.32
CA TRP A 335 0.65 4.61 3.90
C TRP A 335 -0.81 4.75 3.47
N ILE A 336 -1.03 4.86 2.16
CA ILE A 336 -2.39 4.96 1.62
C ILE A 336 -3.26 3.74 1.99
N THR A 337 -2.66 2.55 2.07
CA THR A 337 -3.38 1.34 2.48
C THR A 337 -3.97 1.49 3.88
N GLY A 338 -3.23 2.08 4.81
CA GLY A 338 -3.75 2.33 6.16
C GLY A 338 -4.83 3.41 6.19
N HIS A 339 -4.72 4.48 5.38
CA HIS A 339 -5.79 5.46 5.25
C HIS A 339 -7.07 4.81 4.73
N SER A 340 -6.97 4.09 3.60
CA SER A 340 -8.12 3.52 2.91
C SER A 340 -8.71 2.32 3.63
N TYR A 341 -7.86 1.42 4.15
CA TYR A 341 -8.28 0.09 4.62
C TYR A 341 -7.94 -0.21 6.09
N ILE A 342 -7.59 0.80 6.90
CA ILE A 342 -7.61 0.73 8.37
C ILE A 342 -8.62 1.75 8.91
N VAL A 343 -8.62 2.98 8.35
CA VAL A 343 -9.39 4.09 8.89
C VAL A 343 -10.68 4.31 8.09
N TYR A 344 -10.60 4.91 6.89
CA TYR A 344 -11.78 5.43 6.21
C TYR A 344 -12.74 4.35 5.70
N GLY A 345 -12.25 3.31 5.05
CA GLY A 345 -13.08 2.23 4.50
C GLY A 345 -13.81 1.44 5.60
N PRO A 346 -13.10 0.75 6.49
CA PRO A 346 -13.71 -0.08 7.52
C PRO A 346 -14.63 0.72 8.45
N LEU A 347 -14.21 1.90 8.91
CA LEU A 347 -15.02 2.72 9.82
C LEU A 347 -16.25 3.29 9.12
N SER A 348 -16.19 3.61 7.82
CA SER A 348 -17.39 4.03 7.08
C SER A 348 -18.47 2.93 6.99
N LEU A 349 -18.07 1.67 7.11
CA LEU A 349 -18.95 0.50 7.08
C LEU A 349 -19.28 -0.05 8.48
N ALA A 350 -18.97 0.70 9.53
CA ALA A 350 -19.18 0.29 10.92
C ALA A 350 -18.43 -1.00 11.33
N ALA A 351 -17.33 -1.36 10.70
CA ALA A 351 -16.51 -2.52 11.07
C ALA A 351 -15.74 -2.28 12.38
N THR A 352 -15.16 -3.34 12.93
CA THR A 352 -14.14 -3.24 13.96
C THR A 352 -12.77 -3.35 13.30
N SER A 353 -11.94 -2.32 13.40
CA SER A 353 -10.59 -2.30 12.84
C SER A 353 -9.54 -2.56 13.91
N VAL A 354 -8.62 -3.50 13.63
CA VAL A 354 -7.53 -3.85 14.56
C VAL A 354 -6.29 -3.03 14.25
N LEU A 355 -5.69 -2.44 15.29
CA LEU A 355 -4.42 -1.72 15.25
C LEU A 355 -3.37 -2.51 16.02
N TYR A 356 -2.23 -2.79 15.43
CA TYR A 356 -1.11 -3.45 16.09
C TYR A 356 0.12 -2.56 16.10
N GLU A 357 0.66 -2.28 17.32
CA GLU A 357 1.82 -1.41 17.51
C GLU A 357 3.13 -2.04 17.04
N GLY A 358 3.22 -3.37 17.16
CA GLY A 358 4.48 -4.10 17.04
C GLY A 358 4.83 -4.59 15.63
N VAL A 359 5.88 -5.41 15.59
CA VAL A 359 6.26 -6.12 14.36
C VAL A 359 5.67 -7.53 14.35
N PRO A 360 5.30 -8.07 13.18
CA PRO A 360 4.55 -9.33 13.09
C PRO A 360 5.23 -10.54 13.73
N THR A 361 6.56 -10.55 13.78
CA THR A 361 7.36 -11.68 14.27
C THR A 361 7.94 -11.48 15.68
N PHE A 362 7.51 -10.44 16.40
CA PHE A 362 7.96 -10.20 17.77
C PHE A 362 6.81 -10.45 18.77
N PRO A 363 7.07 -11.16 19.89
CA PRO A 363 8.36 -11.74 20.32
C PRO A 363 8.76 -13.02 19.59
N ASP A 364 7.84 -13.64 18.85
CA ASP A 364 8.04 -14.90 18.12
C ASP A 364 7.12 -15.03 16.90
N ALA A 365 7.30 -16.08 16.10
CA ALA A 365 6.54 -16.34 14.88
C ALA A 365 5.02 -16.59 15.10
N GLY A 366 4.60 -16.87 16.33
CA GLY A 366 3.20 -17.12 16.70
C GLY A 366 2.39 -15.84 16.97
N ARG A 367 3.05 -14.68 17.07
CA ARG A 367 2.40 -13.44 17.53
C ARG A 367 1.16 -13.06 16.74
N VAL A 368 1.25 -13.07 15.41
CA VAL A 368 0.14 -12.72 14.52
C VAL A 368 -1.05 -13.66 14.72
N TRP A 369 -0.77 -14.94 14.83
CA TRP A 369 -1.80 -15.98 14.92
C TRP A 369 -2.50 -15.96 16.28
N ARG A 370 -1.76 -15.70 17.37
CA ARG A 370 -2.35 -15.47 18.70
C ARG A 370 -3.27 -14.27 18.74
N ILE A 371 -2.91 -13.18 18.05
CA ILE A 371 -3.77 -12.02 17.93
C ILE A 371 -5.02 -12.35 17.12
N ALA A 372 -4.87 -13.02 15.99
CA ALA A 372 -6.00 -13.41 15.13
C ALA A 372 -6.99 -14.32 15.88
N GLU A 373 -6.48 -15.33 16.60
CA GLU A 373 -7.29 -16.23 17.43
C GLU A 373 -7.99 -15.49 18.57
N ARG A 374 -7.23 -14.69 19.34
CA ARG A 374 -7.76 -13.96 20.50
C ARG A 374 -8.86 -12.97 20.16
N LEU A 375 -8.78 -12.32 19.01
CA LEU A 375 -9.69 -11.26 18.59
C LEU A 375 -10.77 -11.78 17.62
N ASP A 376 -10.76 -13.07 17.29
CA ASP A 376 -11.65 -13.67 16.29
C ASP A 376 -11.64 -12.89 14.96
N VAL A 377 -10.42 -12.57 14.48
CA VAL A 377 -10.22 -11.86 13.22
C VAL A 377 -10.75 -12.72 12.08
N ASN A 378 -11.66 -12.18 11.30
CA ASN A 378 -12.26 -12.92 10.18
C ASN A 378 -11.95 -12.37 8.80
N ILE A 379 -11.39 -11.15 8.71
CA ILE A 379 -10.82 -10.61 7.47
C ILE A 379 -9.39 -10.15 7.74
N PHE A 380 -8.46 -10.65 6.93
CA PHE A 380 -7.03 -10.39 7.11
C PHE A 380 -6.40 -9.80 5.86
N HIS A 381 -5.93 -8.56 5.94
CA HIS A 381 -5.34 -7.80 4.85
C HIS A 381 -3.85 -7.55 5.10
N THR A 382 -2.98 -7.99 4.19
CA THR A 382 -1.52 -7.83 4.38
C THR A 382 -0.77 -7.76 3.05
N SER A 383 0.55 -7.58 3.12
CA SER A 383 1.41 -7.55 1.93
C SER A 383 2.11 -8.89 1.67
N PRO A 384 2.42 -9.24 0.41
CA PRO A 384 3.25 -10.40 0.10
C PRO A 384 4.59 -10.45 0.83
N THR A 385 5.22 -9.29 1.06
CA THR A 385 6.43 -9.19 1.90
C THR A 385 6.18 -9.68 3.33
N ALA A 386 5.08 -9.28 3.96
CA ALA A 386 4.73 -9.77 5.30
C ALA A 386 4.44 -11.27 5.30
N ILE A 387 3.74 -11.77 4.28
CA ILE A 387 3.46 -13.21 4.11
C ILE A 387 4.76 -14.00 3.98
N ARG A 388 5.70 -13.58 3.15
CA ARG A 388 7.02 -14.23 3.02
C ARG A 388 7.79 -14.22 4.33
N MET A 389 7.77 -13.11 5.06
CA MET A 389 8.40 -13.00 6.38
C MET A 389 7.79 -13.98 7.39
N LEU A 390 6.48 -14.07 7.45
CA LEU A 390 5.76 -15.00 8.33
C LEU A 390 6.06 -16.46 7.96
N ARG A 391 6.04 -16.79 6.66
CA ARG A 391 6.40 -18.12 6.15
C ARG A 391 7.84 -18.49 6.52
N LYS A 392 8.80 -17.56 6.33
CA LYS A 392 10.20 -17.77 6.70
C LYS A 392 10.40 -17.98 8.20
N SER A 393 9.64 -17.25 9.02
CA SER A 393 9.76 -17.33 10.49
C SER A 393 9.19 -18.60 11.08
N GLY A 394 8.18 -19.20 10.43
CA GLY A 394 7.55 -20.44 10.88
C GLY A 394 6.48 -20.91 9.89
N PRO A 395 6.85 -21.73 8.88
CA PRO A 395 5.91 -22.15 7.83
C PRO A 395 4.70 -22.93 8.36
N ASP A 396 4.86 -23.65 9.47
CA ASP A 396 3.81 -24.45 10.11
C ASP A 396 3.22 -23.76 11.35
N GLU A 397 3.64 -22.53 11.65
CA GLU A 397 3.16 -21.82 12.84
C GLU A 397 1.65 -21.55 12.79
N PRO A 398 1.05 -21.15 11.65
CA PRO A 398 -0.38 -20.84 11.56
C PRO A 398 -1.31 -21.98 11.99
N ILE A 399 -0.93 -23.24 11.72
CA ILE A 399 -1.79 -24.40 12.02
C ILE A 399 -1.94 -24.72 13.50
N LYS A 400 -1.10 -24.12 14.37
CA LYS A 400 -1.14 -24.32 15.81
C LYS A 400 -2.28 -23.56 16.50
N TYR A 401 -2.94 -22.63 15.79
CA TYR A 401 -3.92 -21.70 16.35
C TYR A 401 -5.30 -21.89 15.73
N ASN A 402 -6.34 -21.64 16.53
CA ASN A 402 -7.74 -21.84 16.14
C ASN A 402 -8.41 -20.52 15.73
N TYR A 403 -7.88 -19.86 14.70
CA TYR A 403 -8.54 -18.72 14.03
C TYR A 403 -9.20 -19.17 12.72
N HIS A 404 -10.14 -18.37 12.21
CA HIS A 404 -10.83 -18.64 10.93
C HIS A 404 -10.98 -17.37 10.12
N PHE A 405 -10.12 -17.16 9.15
CA PHE A 405 -10.32 -16.11 8.17
C PHE A 405 -11.36 -16.55 7.14
N LYS A 406 -12.45 -15.79 7.00
CA LYS A 406 -13.39 -15.97 5.87
C LYS A 406 -12.82 -15.40 4.59
N HIS A 407 -12.00 -14.35 4.72
CA HIS A 407 -11.47 -13.58 3.62
C HIS A 407 -10.07 -13.06 3.93
N MET A 408 -9.19 -13.12 2.93
CA MET A 408 -7.82 -12.64 3.03
C MET A 408 -7.47 -11.84 1.78
N THR A 409 -6.75 -10.74 1.93
CA THR A 409 -6.36 -9.88 0.80
C THR A 409 -4.88 -9.60 0.81
N THR A 410 -4.32 -9.35 -0.38
CA THR A 410 -2.91 -8.97 -0.55
C THR A 410 -2.79 -7.63 -1.27
N VAL A 411 -1.77 -6.86 -0.93
CA VAL A 411 -1.58 -5.49 -1.38
C VAL A 411 -0.13 -5.06 -1.47
N GLY A 412 0.14 -4.12 -2.37
CA GLY A 412 1.38 -3.35 -2.44
C GLY A 412 2.45 -3.91 -3.36
N GLU A 413 2.42 -5.17 -3.68
CA GLU A 413 3.29 -5.82 -4.66
C GLU A 413 2.64 -7.11 -5.19
N PRO A 414 3.04 -7.61 -6.37
CA PRO A 414 2.57 -8.90 -6.86
C PRO A 414 2.96 -10.03 -5.89
N ILE A 415 2.04 -10.96 -5.66
CA ILE A 415 2.29 -12.18 -4.88
C ILE A 415 2.74 -13.31 -5.80
N GLU A 416 3.80 -14.00 -5.43
CA GLU A 416 4.27 -15.18 -6.17
C GLU A 416 3.31 -16.37 -5.96
N PRO A 417 3.02 -17.18 -7.01
CA PRO A 417 2.08 -18.30 -6.91
C PRO A 417 2.37 -19.28 -5.76
N GLU A 418 3.64 -19.58 -5.48
CA GLU A 418 4.04 -20.46 -4.37
C GLU A 418 3.74 -19.85 -2.99
N VAL A 419 3.91 -18.54 -2.85
CA VAL A 419 3.59 -17.82 -1.62
C VAL A 419 2.07 -17.74 -1.46
N TRP A 420 1.35 -17.53 -2.55
CA TRP A 420 -0.11 -17.50 -2.59
C TRP A 420 -0.69 -18.86 -2.13
N ARG A 421 -0.17 -20.01 -2.64
CA ARG A 421 -0.62 -21.35 -2.23
C ARG A 421 -0.41 -21.58 -0.74
N TRP A 422 0.78 -21.24 -0.23
CA TRP A 422 1.02 -21.33 1.22
C TRP A 422 0.04 -20.46 2.02
N TYR A 423 -0.23 -19.25 1.53
CA TYR A 423 -1.18 -18.34 2.15
C TYR A 423 -2.60 -18.91 2.15
N HIS A 424 -3.03 -19.52 1.05
CA HIS A 424 -4.32 -20.18 0.94
C HIS A 424 -4.41 -21.45 1.80
N ASP A 425 -3.48 -22.39 1.63
CA ASP A 425 -3.60 -23.73 2.18
C ASP A 425 -3.27 -23.78 3.68
N VAL A 426 -2.27 -22.99 4.12
CA VAL A 426 -1.78 -23.03 5.51
C VAL A 426 -2.42 -21.91 6.34
N VAL A 427 -2.36 -20.65 5.88
CA VAL A 427 -2.93 -19.53 6.62
C VAL A 427 -4.44 -19.50 6.51
N GLY A 428 -4.98 -19.63 5.32
CA GLY A 428 -6.41 -19.68 5.02
C GLY A 428 -7.05 -21.03 5.27
N LYS A 429 -6.27 -22.04 5.66
CA LYS A 429 -6.72 -23.42 5.93
C LYS A 429 -7.48 -24.06 4.76
N GLY A 430 -7.22 -23.60 3.52
CA GLY A 430 -7.90 -24.06 2.32
C GLY A 430 -9.37 -23.61 2.19
N GLU A 431 -9.86 -22.77 3.10
CA GLU A 431 -11.26 -22.33 3.16
C GLU A 431 -11.47 -20.82 2.92
N ALA A 432 -10.45 -20.02 3.17
CA ALA A 432 -10.54 -18.57 3.00
C ALA A 432 -10.52 -18.16 1.52
N VAL A 433 -11.33 -17.16 1.16
CA VAL A 433 -11.22 -16.51 -0.13
C VAL A 433 -10.02 -15.58 -0.14
N ILE A 434 -9.15 -15.69 -1.14
CA ILE A 434 -8.01 -14.79 -1.31
C ILE A 434 -8.23 -13.87 -2.48
N VAL A 435 -8.01 -12.58 -2.25
CA VAL A 435 -8.08 -11.54 -3.26
C VAL A 435 -6.75 -10.80 -3.31
N ASP A 436 -6.08 -10.86 -4.45
CA ASP A 436 -4.94 -9.99 -4.72
C ASP A 436 -5.43 -8.67 -5.30
N THR A 437 -4.79 -7.56 -4.92
CA THR A 437 -5.23 -6.23 -5.31
C THR A 437 -4.11 -5.44 -5.96
N TRP A 438 -4.41 -4.80 -7.10
CA TRP A 438 -3.48 -3.86 -7.70
C TRP A 438 -4.05 -2.44 -7.69
N TRP A 439 -3.26 -1.52 -7.17
CA TRP A 439 -3.50 -0.08 -7.11
C TRP A 439 -2.28 0.66 -6.59
N GLN A 440 -2.36 1.97 -6.50
CA GLN A 440 -1.27 2.86 -6.07
C GLN A 440 -1.80 3.92 -5.11
N THR A 441 -0.90 4.62 -4.43
CA THR A 441 -1.25 5.77 -3.57
C THR A 441 -2.11 6.79 -4.32
N GLU A 442 -1.79 7.03 -5.57
CA GLU A 442 -2.47 7.93 -6.47
C GLU A 442 -3.94 7.57 -6.73
N ASN A 443 -4.28 6.31 -6.59
CA ASN A 443 -5.59 5.77 -6.99
C ASN A 443 -6.64 5.83 -5.87
N GLY A 444 -6.22 5.96 -4.61
CA GLY A 444 -7.09 6.00 -3.43
C GLY A 444 -7.68 4.66 -3.01
N GLY A 445 -7.83 3.71 -3.91
CA GLY A 445 -8.36 2.37 -3.68
C GLY A 445 -8.08 1.42 -4.83
N PHE A 446 -8.57 0.17 -4.74
CA PHE A 446 -8.29 -0.91 -5.70
C PHE A 446 -8.74 -0.57 -7.11
N LEU A 447 -7.92 -0.95 -8.12
CA LEU A 447 -8.23 -0.79 -9.54
C LEU A 447 -8.40 -2.15 -10.26
N CYS A 448 -7.58 -3.14 -9.91
CA CYS A 448 -7.76 -4.52 -10.35
C CYS A 448 -7.86 -5.43 -9.13
N SER A 449 -8.81 -6.35 -9.19
CA SER A 449 -9.07 -7.33 -8.15
C SER A 449 -10.11 -8.34 -8.62
N THR A 450 -10.08 -9.55 -8.09
CA THR A 450 -11.21 -10.48 -8.21
C THR A 450 -12.38 -10.00 -7.33
N LYS A 451 -13.60 -10.21 -7.80
CA LYS A 451 -14.82 -10.04 -6.99
C LYS A 451 -15.01 -11.30 -6.16
N PRO A 452 -14.88 -11.25 -4.83
CA PRO A 452 -14.58 -12.42 -4.00
C PRO A 452 -15.62 -13.54 -4.04
N ALA A 453 -16.90 -13.24 -4.33
CA ALA A 453 -17.96 -14.25 -4.43
C ALA A 453 -18.34 -14.62 -5.87
N ILE A 454 -17.75 -13.97 -6.87
CA ILE A 454 -18.11 -14.11 -8.27
C ILE A 454 -16.97 -14.71 -9.10
N ASP A 455 -15.78 -14.12 -8.99
CA ASP A 455 -14.63 -14.52 -9.80
C ASP A 455 -13.85 -15.65 -9.14
N PRO A 456 -13.33 -16.61 -9.89
CA PRO A 456 -12.39 -17.58 -9.35
C PRO A 456 -11.08 -16.90 -8.96
N MET A 457 -10.46 -17.34 -7.88
CA MET A 457 -9.13 -16.93 -7.46
C MET A 457 -8.07 -17.55 -8.37
N LYS A 458 -7.04 -16.78 -8.74
CA LYS A 458 -5.94 -17.24 -9.60
C LYS A 458 -4.60 -16.84 -9.00
N PRO A 459 -3.76 -17.80 -8.56
CA PRO A 459 -2.48 -17.50 -7.94
C PRO A 459 -1.60 -16.57 -8.78
N GLY A 460 -1.05 -15.52 -8.16
CA GLY A 460 -0.17 -14.56 -8.83
C GLY A 460 -0.84 -13.63 -9.82
N SER A 461 -2.18 -13.49 -9.75
CA SER A 461 -2.93 -12.55 -10.60
C SER A 461 -3.68 -11.54 -9.76
N ALA A 462 -3.61 -10.26 -10.15
CA ALA A 462 -4.38 -9.19 -9.53
C ALA A 462 -5.88 -9.18 -9.96
N GLY A 463 -6.31 -10.18 -10.73
CA GLY A 463 -7.69 -10.25 -11.19
C GLY A 463 -8.03 -9.30 -12.35
N PRO A 464 -9.32 -9.19 -12.71
CA PRO A 464 -9.80 -8.26 -13.72
C PRO A 464 -9.91 -6.83 -13.19
N GLY A 465 -10.30 -5.89 -14.05
CA GLY A 465 -10.67 -4.55 -13.62
C GLY A 465 -11.85 -4.54 -12.65
N MET A 466 -11.79 -3.63 -11.68
CA MET A 466 -12.90 -3.37 -10.75
C MET A 466 -14.15 -2.87 -11.46
N PRO A 467 -15.35 -3.03 -10.91
CA PRO A 467 -16.56 -2.41 -11.46
C PRO A 467 -16.37 -0.91 -11.69
N GLY A 468 -16.58 -0.44 -12.91
CA GLY A 468 -16.41 0.95 -13.33
C GLY A 468 -14.97 1.37 -13.64
N ILE A 469 -14.01 0.46 -13.59
CA ILE A 469 -12.61 0.70 -13.97
C ILE A 469 -12.31 -0.05 -15.26
N TYR A 470 -11.72 0.66 -16.25
CA TYR A 470 -11.40 0.10 -17.57
C TYR A 470 -9.89 0.03 -17.79
N PRO A 471 -9.21 -0.95 -17.16
CA PRO A 471 -7.78 -1.13 -17.35
C PRO A 471 -7.49 -1.71 -18.73
N THR A 472 -6.35 -1.33 -19.30
CA THR A 472 -5.84 -1.83 -20.57
C THR A 472 -4.32 -1.94 -20.52
N ILE A 473 -3.76 -2.74 -21.41
CA ILE A 473 -2.31 -2.78 -21.64
C ILE A 473 -1.99 -1.99 -22.91
N ILE A 474 -1.07 -1.05 -22.80
CA ILE A 474 -0.59 -0.24 -23.93
C ILE A 474 0.91 -0.52 -24.13
N ASP A 475 1.31 -0.82 -25.37
CA ASP A 475 2.70 -1.05 -25.73
C ASP A 475 3.52 0.27 -25.80
N GLU A 476 4.80 0.16 -26.14
CA GLU A 476 5.69 1.32 -26.27
C GLU A 476 5.32 2.25 -27.43
N ASN A 477 4.64 1.71 -28.44
CA ASN A 477 4.17 2.46 -29.62
C ASN A 477 2.79 3.12 -29.39
N GLY A 478 2.22 2.97 -28.18
CA GLY A 478 0.90 3.51 -27.87
C GLY A 478 -0.27 2.68 -28.40
N GLN A 479 -0.03 1.41 -28.77
CA GLN A 479 -1.04 0.50 -29.27
C GLN A 479 -1.55 -0.40 -28.15
N ASP A 480 -2.85 -0.75 -28.20
CA ASP A 480 -3.45 -1.69 -27.28
C ASP A 480 -2.91 -3.12 -27.52
N VAL A 481 -2.55 -3.78 -26.43
CA VAL A 481 -2.14 -5.18 -26.42
C VAL A 481 -3.37 -6.05 -26.16
N SER A 482 -3.67 -6.97 -27.09
CA SER A 482 -4.84 -7.83 -26.97
C SER A 482 -4.70 -8.85 -25.84
N ALA A 483 -5.82 -9.16 -25.19
CA ALA A 483 -5.91 -10.23 -24.19
C ALA A 483 -5.46 -11.57 -24.79
N GLY A 484 -4.75 -12.37 -24.01
CA GLY A 484 -4.24 -13.68 -24.41
C GLY A 484 -3.11 -13.67 -25.43
N SER A 485 -2.62 -12.49 -25.85
CA SER A 485 -1.46 -12.39 -26.77
C SER A 485 -0.14 -12.79 -26.12
N GLY A 486 -0.09 -12.82 -24.79
CA GLY A 486 1.11 -13.05 -23.99
C GLY A 486 2.12 -11.90 -24.01
N LYS A 487 1.82 -10.80 -24.69
CA LYS A 487 2.71 -9.64 -24.73
C LYS A 487 2.54 -8.80 -23.47
N ALA A 488 3.67 -8.37 -22.91
CA ALA A 488 3.70 -7.40 -21.86
C ALA A 488 3.58 -5.96 -22.39
N GLY A 489 3.08 -5.06 -21.55
CA GLY A 489 3.03 -3.63 -21.83
C GLY A 489 2.76 -2.85 -20.55
N ASN A 490 2.44 -1.58 -20.69
CA ASN A 490 2.16 -0.71 -19.54
C ASN A 490 0.66 -0.78 -19.22
N ILE A 491 0.33 -1.08 -17.96
CA ILE A 491 -1.06 -1.00 -17.52
C ILE A 491 -1.50 0.47 -17.43
N CYS A 492 -2.62 0.76 -18.05
CA CYS A 492 -3.23 2.10 -18.07
C CYS A 492 -4.71 1.99 -17.74
N ILE A 493 -5.30 3.05 -17.18
CA ILE A 493 -6.74 3.13 -16.94
C ILE A 493 -7.34 4.12 -17.91
N ARG A 494 -8.35 3.68 -18.69
CA ARG A 494 -8.98 4.47 -19.75
C ARG A 494 -9.84 5.61 -19.22
N ASN A 495 -10.56 5.39 -18.15
CA ASN A 495 -11.55 6.31 -17.63
C ASN A 495 -11.12 6.95 -16.29
N PRO A 496 -11.62 8.14 -15.95
CA PRO A 496 -11.53 8.67 -14.60
C PRO A 496 -12.33 7.80 -13.60
N TRP A 497 -11.95 7.84 -12.32
CA TRP A 497 -12.70 7.20 -11.22
C TRP A 497 -12.67 8.11 -9.99
N PRO A 498 -13.65 7.97 -9.05
CA PRO A 498 -13.77 8.91 -7.93
C PRO A 498 -12.58 8.93 -6.98
N GLY A 499 -11.89 7.77 -6.82
CA GLY A 499 -10.76 7.61 -5.90
C GLY A 499 -9.44 8.23 -6.37
N ILE A 500 -9.33 8.62 -7.67
CA ILE A 500 -8.10 9.23 -8.19
C ILE A 500 -7.73 10.49 -7.43
N MET A 501 -6.46 10.67 -7.06
CA MET A 501 -5.97 11.92 -6.50
C MET A 501 -6.32 13.12 -7.40
N GLN A 502 -6.51 14.28 -6.80
CA GLN A 502 -6.81 15.50 -7.57
C GLN A 502 -5.61 16.00 -8.36
N THR A 503 -4.43 15.96 -7.70
CA THR A 503 -3.18 16.48 -8.25
C THR A 503 -2.01 16.13 -7.31
N ILE A 504 -0.80 16.45 -7.71
CA ILE A 504 0.33 16.57 -6.81
C ILE A 504 0.25 17.95 -6.13
N TRP A 505 0.35 17.99 -4.81
CA TRP A 505 0.32 19.22 -4.02
C TRP A 505 1.32 20.25 -4.53
N GLY A 506 0.82 21.41 -4.93
CA GLY A 506 1.63 22.51 -5.45
C GLY A 506 2.27 22.29 -6.83
N ASP A 507 2.04 21.14 -7.51
CA ASP A 507 2.74 20.83 -8.76
C ASP A 507 1.81 20.12 -9.78
N ARG A 508 0.92 20.92 -10.40
CA ARG A 508 -0.04 20.43 -11.42
C ARG A 508 0.67 19.92 -12.69
N ASP A 509 1.77 20.53 -13.10
CA ASP A 509 2.50 20.15 -14.30
C ASP A 509 3.16 18.79 -14.15
N ARG A 510 3.70 18.53 -12.97
CA ARG A 510 4.25 17.22 -12.63
C ARG A 510 3.17 16.12 -12.62
N PHE A 511 1.97 16.42 -12.13
CA PHE A 511 0.84 15.49 -12.20
C PHE A 511 0.52 15.08 -13.64
N VAL A 512 0.39 16.04 -14.56
CA VAL A 512 0.13 15.77 -15.97
C VAL A 512 1.28 15.00 -16.61
N SER A 513 2.52 15.45 -16.40
CA SER A 513 3.70 14.86 -17.04
C SER A 513 3.95 13.41 -16.61
N GLN A 514 3.70 13.09 -15.34
CA GLN A 514 3.96 11.75 -14.80
C GLN A 514 2.85 10.73 -15.13
N TYR A 515 1.58 11.15 -15.12
CA TYR A 515 0.47 10.21 -15.14
C TYR A 515 -0.39 10.24 -16.39
N TYR A 516 -0.30 11.29 -17.22
CA TYR A 516 -1.18 11.44 -18.36
C TYR A 516 -0.48 11.77 -19.69
N ALA A 517 0.67 12.44 -19.65
CA ALA A 517 1.31 12.93 -20.87
C ALA A 517 1.80 11.82 -21.81
N LYS A 518 2.16 10.63 -21.28
CA LYS A 518 2.80 9.56 -22.07
C LYS A 518 1.93 9.03 -23.19
N TYR A 519 0.65 8.81 -22.92
CA TYR A 519 -0.29 8.22 -23.87
C TYR A 519 -1.46 9.14 -24.24
N CYS A 520 -1.39 10.41 -23.83
CA CYS A 520 -2.37 11.41 -24.26
C CYS A 520 -2.24 11.64 -25.76
N LYS A 521 -3.32 11.37 -26.49
CA LYS A 521 -3.36 11.50 -27.95
C LYS A 521 -3.43 12.95 -28.43
N ASP A 522 -4.16 13.77 -27.68
CA ASP A 522 -4.34 15.19 -27.98
C ASP A 522 -4.44 15.99 -26.66
N LYS A 523 -3.41 16.75 -26.35
CA LYS A 523 -3.34 17.59 -25.13
C LYS A 523 -4.35 18.73 -25.11
N SER A 524 -4.97 19.06 -26.23
CA SER A 524 -6.04 20.06 -26.31
C SER A 524 -7.44 19.46 -26.17
N SER A 525 -7.54 18.14 -26.19
CA SER A 525 -8.82 17.43 -26.11
C SER A 525 -9.49 17.63 -24.75
N LYS A 526 -10.82 17.82 -24.80
CA LYS A 526 -11.69 17.85 -23.64
C LYS A 526 -12.36 16.49 -23.36
N LYS A 527 -12.05 15.48 -24.17
CA LYS A 527 -12.60 14.13 -24.03
C LYS A 527 -11.72 13.33 -23.08
N TRP A 528 -12.32 12.77 -22.02
CA TRP A 528 -11.56 11.96 -21.06
C TRP A 528 -10.91 10.72 -21.71
N GLN A 529 -11.49 10.17 -22.78
CA GLN A 529 -10.96 9.03 -23.53
C GLN A 529 -9.56 9.28 -24.14
N ASP A 530 -9.18 10.52 -24.35
CA ASP A 530 -7.86 10.90 -24.87
C ASP A 530 -6.78 10.99 -23.78
N TRP A 531 -7.17 10.84 -22.51
CA TRP A 531 -6.31 10.99 -21.33
C TRP A 531 -6.23 9.71 -20.50
N PRO A 532 -5.68 8.60 -21.01
CA PRO A 532 -5.49 7.41 -20.21
C PRO A 532 -4.49 7.65 -19.08
N TYR A 533 -4.84 7.21 -17.88
CA TYR A 533 -3.93 7.25 -16.74
C TYR A 533 -2.83 6.21 -16.92
N PHE A 534 -1.58 6.63 -16.81
CA PHE A 534 -0.39 5.79 -16.91
C PHE A 534 0.13 5.46 -15.51
N ALA A 535 0.04 4.20 -15.11
CA ALA A 535 0.45 3.74 -13.77
C ALA A 535 1.96 3.56 -13.60
N ALA A 536 2.71 3.52 -14.70
CA ALA A 536 4.12 3.15 -14.73
C ALA A 536 4.41 1.74 -14.15
N ASP A 537 3.42 0.84 -14.23
CA ASP A 537 3.56 -0.58 -13.93
C ASP A 537 3.48 -1.39 -15.23
N GLY A 538 4.29 -2.45 -15.32
CA GLY A 538 4.22 -3.44 -16.39
C GLY A 538 3.19 -4.50 -16.06
N ALA A 539 2.45 -4.97 -17.06
CA ALA A 539 1.49 -6.06 -16.88
C ALA A 539 1.28 -6.87 -18.15
N VAL A 540 0.68 -8.05 -17.99
CA VAL A 540 0.15 -8.90 -19.08
C VAL A 540 -1.32 -9.13 -18.83
N LEU A 541 -2.13 -9.08 -19.91
CA LEU A 541 -3.54 -9.39 -19.88
C LEU A 541 -3.76 -10.81 -20.43
N ALA A 542 -4.17 -11.71 -19.55
CA ALA A 542 -4.49 -13.09 -19.91
C ALA A 542 -5.79 -13.19 -20.74
N ALA A 543 -6.00 -14.33 -21.39
CA ALA A 543 -7.18 -14.56 -22.24
C ALA A 543 -8.51 -14.54 -21.47
N ASP A 544 -8.46 -14.84 -20.16
CA ASP A 544 -9.59 -14.80 -19.23
C ASP A 544 -9.89 -13.39 -18.68
N GLY A 545 -9.15 -12.37 -19.12
CA GLY A 545 -9.33 -10.98 -18.68
C GLY A 545 -8.62 -10.62 -17.37
N TYR A 546 -7.80 -11.52 -16.83
CA TYR A 546 -7.04 -11.29 -15.59
C TYR A 546 -5.72 -10.58 -15.89
N PHE A 547 -5.40 -9.58 -15.07
CA PHE A 547 -4.14 -8.86 -15.14
C PHE A 547 -3.10 -9.52 -14.24
N ARG A 548 -1.91 -9.75 -14.78
CA ARG A 548 -0.73 -10.10 -14.02
C ARG A 548 0.22 -8.91 -14.03
N ILE A 549 0.52 -8.43 -12.84
CA ILE A 549 1.41 -7.30 -12.66
C ILE A 549 2.84 -7.80 -12.60
N LEU A 550 3.70 -7.24 -13.45
CA LEU A 550 5.11 -7.63 -13.56
C LEU A 550 6.02 -6.79 -12.64
N GLY A 551 5.47 -5.72 -12.07
CA GLY A 551 6.19 -4.73 -11.29
C GLY A 551 6.32 -3.40 -12.01
N ARG A 552 7.11 -2.49 -11.45
CA ARG A 552 7.34 -1.16 -12.04
C ARG A 552 8.03 -1.27 -13.40
N VAL A 553 7.69 -0.38 -14.31
CA VAL A 553 8.37 -0.29 -15.61
C VAL A 553 9.87 -0.05 -15.43
N ASP A 554 10.25 0.62 -14.34
CA ASP A 554 11.63 0.87 -13.95
C ASP A 554 12.33 -0.39 -13.38
N ASP A 555 11.59 -1.42 -12.95
CA ASP A 555 12.09 -2.71 -12.44
C ASP A 555 12.18 -3.79 -13.53
N VAL A 556 11.89 -3.47 -14.77
CA VAL A 556 12.02 -4.39 -15.92
C VAL A 556 13.44 -4.34 -16.45
N ILE A 557 14.04 -5.51 -16.66
CA ILE A 557 15.39 -5.65 -17.24
C ILE A 557 15.25 -5.88 -18.74
N ASN A 558 15.88 -5.03 -19.53
CA ASN A 558 15.93 -5.20 -20.97
C ASN A 558 17.18 -6.00 -21.36
N VAL A 559 17.02 -7.30 -21.63
CA VAL A 559 18.11 -8.22 -21.99
C VAL A 559 18.06 -8.45 -23.49
N ALA A 560 19.04 -7.94 -24.22
CA ALA A 560 19.15 -8.13 -25.68
C ALA A 560 17.82 -7.82 -26.44
N GLY A 561 17.10 -6.77 -26.04
CA GLY A 561 15.82 -6.37 -26.62
C GLY A 561 14.57 -7.05 -26.05
N HIS A 562 14.73 -8.00 -25.11
CA HIS A 562 13.62 -8.65 -24.43
C HIS A 562 13.42 -8.07 -23.03
N ARG A 563 12.16 -7.75 -22.71
CA ARG A 563 11.80 -7.22 -21.38
C ARG A 563 11.51 -8.37 -20.43
N LEU A 564 12.33 -8.47 -19.37
CA LEU A 564 12.19 -9.45 -18.29
C LEU A 564 11.73 -8.76 -17.02
N GLY A 565 10.64 -9.20 -16.45
CA GLY A 565 10.17 -8.76 -15.12
C GLY A 565 11.10 -9.33 -14.04
N THR A 566 11.60 -8.47 -13.15
CA THR A 566 12.40 -8.96 -11.99
C THR A 566 11.62 -9.96 -11.16
N LYS A 567 10.31 -9.72 -10.98
CA LYS A 567 9.41 -10.58 -10.21
C LYS A 567 9.27 -12.00 -10.77
N GLU A 568 9.31 -12.15 -12.09
CA GLU A 568 9.26 -13.48 -12.72
C GLU A 568 10.50 -14.30 -12.39
N ILE A 569 11.68 -13.65 -12.43
CA ILE A 569 12.94 -14.30 -12.08
C ILE A 569 12.99 -14.60 -10.57
N GLU A 570 12.54 -13.66 -9.73
CA GLU A 570 12.44 -13.87 -8.28
C GLU A 570 11.51 -15.07 -7.95
N SER A 571 10.39 -15.17 -8.64
CA SER A 571 9.46 -16.30 -8.47
C SER A 571 10.10 -17.64 -8.85
N ALA A 572 10.89 -17.67 -9.92
CA ALA A 572 11.62 -18.87 -10.28
C ALA A 572 12.64 -19.28 -9.20
N CYS A 573 13.33 -18.32 -8.58
CA CYS A 573 14.22 -18.61 -7.47
C CYS A 573 13.51 -19.23 -6.25
N LEU A 574 12.29 -18.76 -5.96
CA LEU A 574 11.50 -19.22 -4.80
C LEU A 574 10.93 -20.63 -4.96
N THR A 575 11.00 -21.24 -6.15
CA THR A 575 10.67 -22.66 -6.34
C THR A 575 11.73 -23.61 -5.78
N VAL A 576 12.93 -23.09 -5.51
CA VAL A 576 14.00 -23.83 -4.85
C VAL A 576 13.75 -23.82 -3.34
N SER A 577 13.50 -24.97 -2.75
CA SER A 577 13.04 -25.12 -1.34
C SER A 577 13.97 -24.47 -0.31
N GLU A 578 15.25 -24.40 -0.62
CA GLU A 578 16.28 -23.79 0.23
C GLU A 578 16.23 -22.25 0.24
N VAL A 579 15.53 -21.63 -0.74
CA VAL A 579 15.46 -20.18 -0.90
C VAL A 579 14.26 -19.63 -0.14
N ALA A 580 14.51 -18.67 0.76
CA ALA A 580 13.48 -17.98 1.51
C ALA A 580 13.04 -16.68 0.86
N GLU A 581 14.00 -15.93 0.28
CA GLU A 581 13.77 -14.66 -0.39
C GLU A 581 14.66 -14.53 -1.60
N ALA A 582 14.20 -13.81 -2.61
CA ALA A 582 14.97 -13.49 -3.81
C ALA A 582 14.78 -12.03 -4.22
N ALA A 583 15.83 -11.45 -4.78
CA ALA A 583 15.84 -10.13 -5.38
C ALA A 583 16.62 -10.17 -6.68
N VAL A 584 16.11 -9.48 -7.70
CA VAL A 584 16.75 -9.42 -9.01
C VAL A 584 16.95 -7.97 -9.41
N VAL A 585 18.16 -7.68 -9.91
CA VAL A 585 18.54 -6.34 -10.36
C VAL A 585 19.27 -6.40 -11.70
N PRO A 586 19.21 -5.33 -12.52
CA PRO A 586 19.97 -5.24 -13.75
C PRO A 586 21.43 -4.93 -13.49
N VAL A 587 22.30 -5.63 -14.21
CA VAL A 587 23.72 -5.34 -14.28
C VAL A 587 24.12 -5.04 -15.71
N VAL A 588 25.01 -4.08 -15.88
CA VAL A 588 25.55 -3.73 -17.20
C VAL A 588 26.37 -4.90 -17.77
N ASP A 589 26.08 -5.23 -19.03
CA ASP A 589 26.77 -6.23 -19.81
C ASP A 589 27.18 -5.63 -21.17
N GLU A 590 28.43 -5.83 -21.57
CA GLU A 590 29.00 -5.21 -22.76
C GLU A 590 28.32 -5.67 -24.06
N ILE A 591 27.77 -6.90 -24.06
CA ILE A 591 27.18 -7.52 -25.27
C ILE A 591 25.66 -7.40 -25.27
N LYS A 592 25.02 -7.69 -24.14
CA LYS A 592 23.58 -7.78 -24.02
C LYS A 592 22.93 -6.47 -23.53
N GLY A 593 23.75 -5.45 -23.27
CA GLY A 593 23.35 -4.20 -22.66
C GLY A 593 23.04 -4.33 -21.17
N ARG A 594 22.14 -5.24 -20.82
CA ARG A 594 21.80 -5.56 -19.43
C ARG A 594 21.54 -7.05 -19.26
N VAL A 595 21.85 -7.56 -18.08
CA VAL A 595 21.55 -8.93 -17.66
C VAL A 595 21.07 -8.95 -16.23
N PRO A 596 20.27 -9.95 -15.81
CA PRO A 596 19.87 -10.09 -14.42
C PRO A 596 21.06 -10.45 -13.54
N GLU A 597 21.06 -9.92 -12.31
CA GLU A 597 21.87 -10.40 -11.20
C GLU A 597 20.93 -10.75 -10.05
N VAL A 598 21.14 -11.90 -9.45
CA VAL A 598 20.21 -12.50 -8.48
C VAL A 598 20.82 -12.51 -7.10
N TYR A 599 20.07 -12.09 -6.12
CA TYR A 599 20.37 -12.20 -4.70
C TYR A 599 19.35 -13.14 -4.05
N ILE A 600 19.82 -14.10 -3.27
CA ILE A 600 18.96 -15.02 -2.52
C ILE A 600 19.34 -15.04 -1.04
N ALA A 601 18.33 -15.02 -0.18
CA ALA A 601 18.46 -15.36 1.23
C ALA A 601 17.88 -16.75 1.47
N LEU A 602 18.61 -17.59 2.22
CA LEU A 602 18.23 -18.98 2.43
C LEU A 602 17.30 -19.15 3.64
N GLN A 603 16.61 -20.28 3.68
CA GLN A 603 15.84 -20.68 4.84
C GLN A 603 16.70 -20.79 6.09
N PRO A 604 16.19 -20.53 7.30
CA PRO A 604 16.94 -20.64 8.53
C PRO A 604 17.57 -22.02 8.68
N GLY A 605 18.88 -22.05 9.04
CA GLY A 605 19.63 -23.29 9.23
C GLY A 605 20.23 -23.89 7.95
N ILE A 606 19.91 -23.38 6.78
CA ILE A 606 20.50 -23.83 5.52
C ILE A 606 21.83 -23.10 5.29
N GLN A 607 22.87 -23.86 5.00
CA GLN A 607 24.18 -23.31 4.61
C GLN A 607 24.26 -23.11 3.09
N GLY A 608 24.82 -21.97 2.68
CA GLY A 608 25.03 -21.65 1.27
C GLY A 608 25.99 -22.63 0.60
N SER A 609 25.64 -23.07 -0.61
CA SER A 609 26.46 -23.96 -1.41
C SER A 609 26.33 -23.67 -2.91
N GLN A 610 27.32 -24.11 -3.71
CA GLN A 610 27.25 -24.03 -5.17
C GLN A 610 26.07 -24.83 -5.73
N GLU A 611 25.69 -25.94 -5.09
CA GLU A 611 24.56 -26.76 -5.50
C GLU A 611 23.23 -25.94 -5.47
N ILE A 612 23.03 -25.08 -4.46
CA ILE A 612 21.85 -24.21 -4.38
C ILE A 612 21.86 -23.18 -5.51
N ILE A 613 23.02 -22.59 -5.81
CA ILE A 613 23.19 -21.66 -6.94
C ILE A 613 22.83 -22.35 -8.25
N ASP A 614 23.29 -23.59 -8.45
CA ASP A 614 23.01 -24.37 -9.66
C ASP A 614 21.52 -24.73 -9.78
N LYS A 615 20.84 -25.07 -8.66
CA LYS A 615 19.39 -25.28 -8.60
C LYS A 615 18.64 -24.00 -9.01
N VAL A 616 19.04 -22.85 -8.49
CA VAL A 616 18.43 -21.54 -8.82
C VAL A 616 18.62 -21.23 -10.31
N ASN A 617 19.82 -21.36 -10.83
CA ASN A 617 20.08 -21.16 -12.28
C ASN A 617 19.22 -22.09 -13.14
N LYS A 618 19.13 -23.37 -12.76
CA LYS A 618 18.31 -24.35 -13.46
C LYS A 618 16.81 -24.01 -13.38
N ALA A 619 16.34 -23.56 -12.23
CA ALA A 619 14.96 -23.14 -12.06
C ALA A 619 14.63 -21.96 -12.99
N ILE A 620 15.48 -20.93 -13.01
CA ILE A 620 15.33 -19.78 -13.91
C ILE A 620 15.35 -20.21 -15.38
N GLU A 621 16.31 -21.03 -15.79
CA GLU A 621 16.40 -21.52 -17.17
C GLU A 621 15.19 -22.39 -17.56
N THR A 622 14.69 -23.20 -16.64
CA THR A 622 13.56 -24.08 -16.88
C THR A 622 12.25 -23.30 -17.00
N MET A 623 12.06 -22.32 -16.12
CA MET A 623 10.79 -21.61 -15.99
C MET A 623 10.67 -20.41 -16.94
N ILE A 624 11.78 -19.74 -17.25
CA ILE A 624 11.77 -18.50 -18.04
C ILE A 624 12.54 -18.69 -19.35
N GLY A 625 13.62 -19.43 -19.31
CA GLY A 625 14.49 -19.66 -20.47
C GLY A 625 15.91 -19.13 -20.26
N LYS A 626 16.81 -19.54 -21.15
CA LYS A 626 18.25 -19.16 -21.08
C LYS A 626 18.52 -17.66 -21.16
N ILE A 627 17.57 -16.89 -21.70
CA ILE A 627 17.68 -15.43 -21.79
C ILE A 627 17.66 -14.75 -20.44
N ALA A 628 16.97 -15.34 -19.47
CA ALA A 628 16.88 -14.83 -18.09
C ALA A 628 18.00 -15.32 -17.17
N ARG A 629 18.94 -16.12 -17.71
CA ARG A 629 20.06 -16.61 -16.91
C ARG A 629 20.86 -15.45 -16.31
N PRO A 630 20.98 -15.40 -14.97
CA PRO A 630 21.66 -14.30 -14.29
C PRO A 630 23.18 -14.36 -14.53
N LYS A 631 23.81 -13.19 -14.45
CA LYS A 631 25.28 -13.07 -14.49
C LYS A 631 25.90 -13.75 -13.26
N HIS A 632 25.35 -13.46 -12.09
CA HIS A 632 25.71 -14.08 -10.82
C HIS A 632 24.47 -14.35 -9.97
N VAL A 633 24.56 -15.34 -9.09
CA VAL A 633 23.63 -15.60 -8.01
C VAL A 633 24.39 -15.46 -6.69
N HIS A 634 24.04 -14.45 -5.90
CA HIS A 634 24.66 -14.15 -4.62
C HIS A 634 23.81 -14.70 -3.47
N ILE A 635 24.41 -15.52 -2.60
CA ILE A 635 23.78 -15.92 -1.35
C ILE A 635 24.11 -14.85 -0.29
N VAL A 636 23.10 -14.15 0.18
CA VAL A 636 23.25 -13.05 1.14
C VAL A 636 22.60 -13.38 2.48
N PRO A 637 23.09 -12.81 3.59
CA PRO A 637 22.52 -13.10 4.91
C PRO A 637 21.10 -12.53 5.06
N ASP A 638 20.81 -11.41 4.41
CA ASP A 638 19.49 -10.75 4.33
C ASP A 638 19.51 -9.74 3.19
N MET A 639 18.34 -9.18 2.85
CA MET A 639 18.16 -8.15 1.84
C MET A 639 18.10 -6.76 2.46
N PRO A 640 18.59 -5.69 1.78
CA PRO A 640 18.34 -4.33 2.21
C PRO A 640 16.85 -4.00 2.08
N LYS A 641 16.21 -3.69 3.21
CA LYS A 641 14.76 -3.46 3.31
C LYS A 641 14.47 -2.13 4.00
N THR A 642 13.40 -1.48 3.59
CA THR A 642 12.84 -0.36 4.33
C THR A 642 12.29 -0.84 5.68
N ARG A 643 12.00 0.09 6.58
CA ARG A 643 11.37 -0.23 7.86
C ARG A 643 9.97 -0.81 7.72
N SER A 644 9.33 -0.62 6.57
CA SER A 644 8.07 -1.30 6.21
C SER A 644 8.26 -2.72 5.65
N GLY A 645 9.51 -3.21 5.56
CA GLY A 645 9.84 -4.52 5.01
C GLY A 645 10.00 -4.55 3.49
N LYS A 646 9.81 -3.42 2.80
CA LYS A 646 9.95 -3.34 1.35
C LYS A 646 11.41 -3.44 0.93
N LEU A 647 11.68 -4.30 -0.05
CA LEU A 647 13.00 -4.52 -0.62
C LEU A 647 13.52 -3.28 -1.37
N MET A 648 14.72 -2.84 -1.07
CA MET A 648 15.35 -1.72 -1.74
C MET A 648 16.26 -2.19 -2.88
N ARG A 649 15.66 -2.57 -4.02
CA ARG A 649 16.39 -3.04 -5.23
C ARG A 649 17.40 -2.03 -5.73
N ARG A 650 17.12 -0.74 -5.59
CA ARG A 650 18.04 0.35 -5.94
C ARG A 650 19.41 0.19 -5.29
N VAL A 651 19.43 -0.19 -4.01
CA VAL A 651 20.67 -0.39 -3.26
C VAL A 651 21.45 -1.57 -3.84
N LEU A 652 20.78 -2.70 -4.12
CA LEU A 652 21.40 -3.87 -4.73
C LEU A 652 21.92 -3.55 -6.14
N ALA A 653 21.12 -2.87 -6.97
CA ALA A 653 21.53 -2.46 -8.32
C ALA A 653 22.74 -1.53 -8.29
N ALA A 654 22.79 -0.59 -7.35
CA ALA A 654 23.95 0.29 -7.18
C ALA A 654 25.20 -0.51 -6.79
N LEU A 655 25.09 -1.46 -5.86
CA LEU A 655 26.20 -2.34 -5.47
C LEU A 655 26.69 -3.20 -6.63
N SER A 656 25.79 -3.84 -7.38
CA SER A 656 26.12 -4.65 -8.56
C SER A 656 26.82 -3.88 -9.68
N ASN A 657 26.55 -2.58 -9.79
CA ASN A 657 27.14 -1.73 -10.84
C ASN A 657 28.22 -0.76 -10.35
N ASN A 658 28.72 -0.94 -9.13
CA ASN A 658 29.74 -0.09 -8.50
C ASN A 658 29.35 1.39 -8.45
N MET A 659 28.07 1.68 -8.22
CA MET A 659 27.52 3.02 -8.11
C MET A 659 27.32 3.43 -6.65
N SER A 660 27.15 4.72 -6.39
CA SER A 660 26.74 5.20 -5.08
C SER A 660 25.34 4.66 -4.73
N THR A 661 25.19 4.13 -3.53
CA THR A 661 23.89 3.65 -3.02
C THR A 661 22.89 4.79 -2.73
N GLY A 662 23.34 6.06 -2.79
CA GLY A 662 22.52 7.22 -2.49
C GLY A 662 22.02 7.22 -1.05
N ASP A 663 20.87 7.84 -0.83
CA ASP A 663 20.24 7.90 0.49
C ASP A 663 19.74 6.51 0.94
N ILE A 664 20.26 6.04 2.07
CA ILE A 664 19.89 4.77 2.73
C ILE A 664 19.26 4.98 4.11
N THR A 665 18.88 6.21 4.46
CA THR A 665 18.33 6.55 5.78
C THR A 665 17.00 5.87 6.08
N THR A 666 16.30 5.41 5.07
CA THR A 666 15.02 4.68 5.20
C THR A 666 15.18 3.18 5.45
N LEU A 667 16.42 2.65 5.43
CA LEU A 667 16.68 1.23 5.67
C LEU A 667 16.43 0.83 7.12
N ALA A 668 15.83 -0.33 7.29
CA ALA A 668 15.68 -0.98 8.59
C ALA A 668 16.98 -1.67 9.06
N ASN A 669 17.79 -2.12 8.08
CA ASN A 669 18.97 -2.94 8.29
C ASN A 669 20.19 -2.41 7.49
N PRO A 670 20.69 -1.20 7.79
CA PRO A 670 21.79 -0.59 7.03
C PRO A 670 23.07 -1.43 7.07
N ASP A 671 23.32 -2.20 8.14
CA ASP A 671 24.47 -3.10 8.25
C ASP A 671 24.51 -4.20 7.18
N VAL A 672 23.35 -4.54 6.61
CA VAL A 672 23.23 -5.52 5.51
C VAL A 672 23.88 -4.98 4.24
N VAL A 673 23.79 -3.68 3.98
CA VAL A 673 24.36 -3.05 2.78
C VAL A 673 25.87 -3.29 2.72
N GLU A 674 26.55 -3.12 3.83
CA GLU A 674 28.01 -3.33 3.89
C GLU A 674 28.38 -4.80 3.68
N LYS A 675 27.64 -5.72 4.29
CA LYS A 675 27.84 -7.17 4.09
C LYS A 675 27.61 -7.59 2.64
N VAL A 676 26.56 -7.06 2.01
CA VAL A 676 26.28 -7.32 0.59
C VAL A 676 27.35 -6.69 -0.29
N ARG A 677 27.79 -5.47 0.02
CA ARG A 677 28.89 -4.82 -0.70
C ARG A 677 30.16 -5.67 -0.68
N GLU A 678 30.58 -6.18 0.48
CA GLU A 678 31.76 -7.05 0.59
C GLU A 678 31.62 -8.34 -0.21
N LEU A 679 30.41 -8.92 -0.28
CA LEU A 679 30.14 -10.13 -1.07
C LEU A 679 30.23 -9.88 -2.59
N VAL A 680 29.73 -8.73 -3.04
CA VAL A 680 29.63 -8.41 -4.48
C VAL A 680 30.89 -7.77 -5.01
N GLN A 681 31.49 -6.85 -4.26
CA GLN A 681 32.63 -6.03 -4.70
C GLN A 681 33.97 -6.46 -4.06
N GLY A 682 33.94 -7.34 -3.06
CA GLY A 682 35.11 -7.71 -2.27
C GLY A 682 35.43 -6.70 -1.17
N LYS A 683 36.52 -6.98 -0.41
CA LYS A 683 36.88 -6.17 0.78
C LYS A 683 37.58 -4.85 0.43
N ALA A 684 38.11 -4.71 -0.78
CA ALA A 684 38.77 -3.47 -1.20
C ALA A 684 37.72 -2.46 -1.72
N PRO A 685 37.88 -1.15 -1.42
CA PRO A 685 36.99 -0.14 -1.99
C PRO A 685 37.12 -0.15 -3.52
N VAL A 686 36.00 -0.30 -4.22
CA VAL A 686 35.92 -0.17 -5.67
C VAL A 686 35.63 1.28 -6.02
N ALA A 687 36.27 1.83 -7.04
CA ALA A 687 35.98 3.16 -7.53
C ALA A 687 34.52 3.22 -7.99
N LEU A 688 33.78 4.19 -7.46
CA LEU A 688 32.38 4.40 -7.85
C LEU A 688 32.31 4.92 -9.28
N SER A 689 31.42 4.35 -10.08
CA SER A 689 31.10 4.84 -11.42
C SER A 689 29.89 5.80 -11.36
N ASP A 690 29.81 6.73 -12.31
CA ASP A 690 28.59 7.55 -12.48
C ASP A 690 27.41 6.75 -13.00
N GLY A 691 27.66 5.59 -13.60
CA GLY A 691 26.66 4.65 -14.11
C GLY A 691 25.62 5.25 -15.07
N PRO A 692 24.87 4.43 -15.77
CA PRO A 692 23.78 4.88 -16.63
C PRO A 692 22.62 5.48 -15.84
N GLU A 693 21.97 6.52 -16.39
CA GLU A 693 20.91 7.31 -15.75
C GLU A 693 19.68 6.46 -15.37
N ASP A 694 19.35 5.45 -16.17
CA ASP A 694 18.27 4.53 -15.90
C ASP A 694 18.54 3.58 -14.72
N LEU A 695 19.82 3.21 -14.49
CA LEU A 695 20.20 2.45 -13.29
C LEU A 695 20.17 3.29 -12.01
N LYS A 696 20.46 4.59 -12.11
CA LYS A 696 20.30 5.50 -10.96
C LYS A 696 18.85 5.56 -10.50
N LYS A 697 17.90 5.30 -11.40
CA LYS A 697 16.45 5.32 -11.16
C LYS A 697 15.86 3.92 -10.89
N PHE A 698 16.64 2.85 -11.07
CA PHE A 698 16.14 1.48 -10.89
C PHE A 698 15.65 1.24 -9.46
N GLY A 699 14.40 0.82 -9.32
CA GLY A 699 13.79 0.56 -8.02
C GLY A 699 13.68 1.78 -7.10
N THR A 700 13.74 3.01 -7.64
CA THR A 700 13.63 4.25 -6.83
C THR A 700 12.21 4.69 -6.58
N VAL A 701 11.25 4.06 -7.25
CA VAL A 701 9.84 4.43 -7.09
C VAL A 701 9.18 3.47 -6.11
N ASP A 702 8.89 3.97 -4.94
CA ASP A 702 8.05 3.32 -3.92
C ASP A 702 6.57 3.60 -4.16
#